data_ebf3544ec0334b00edc72d9aa0560a9a
#
_entry.id   ebf3544ec0334b00edc72d9aa0560a9a
#
_cell.length_a   1.000
_cell.length_b   1.000
_cell.length_c   1.000
_cell.angle_alpha   90.00
_cell.angle_beta   90.00
_cell.angle_gamma   90.00
#
_symmetry.space_group_name_H-M   'P 1'
#
loop_
_entity.id
_entity.type
_entity.pdbx_description
1 polymer ?
#
loop_
_entity_poly.entity_id
_entity_poly.type
_entity_poly.pdbx_seq_one_letter_code
_entity_poly.pdbx_strand_id
1 'polypeptide(L)'
;MKQKVLKGLKIVTRWLACAKSALVLGVIVALITWGMPLATPQFVAKVNGLLSAFDGNTDVVSLMFSSVISFVGIFISALLVYIQVYINRFPSELVLNQIKPRYANFGTAIALYLFFCVVEMVVKMGRFSDAVLSVCGVGIFIWLFYFAYSLHYKTSLTECTRTYVKDILNTESLLEDSKALKAKLKILEKTYNECVARNELYVCQIICEESNKVFLESMKESQTSIINGDSKSKQISEAMDNTFEHSISLARDTEMTADRKTQTTAVRNVVSQLTMCIKLGMMDQYKKYTNRLMGELYFLCKSENGELQDRYYHALMEIVRISVESKNSQEYLKCTLTSMKSNAKYFGYLSNYDMSDGYLFLLGYCIEKDMGEEYIKDFVNFLKSATVVMPDFEKGNRSIEIVRNTIFTVLRRNRKADIYIVIDSLDLIRQFAIKSEKWTILAIQIFVEFENENFKDYFEISFEKHVNLLTSIQESYSDKFLRTLPHPNFKRFLGESENRIERVQILKDSFIQLMREAYRLDMARMSYQLFYELQDCITDENITEATRESLMEIYFIVIEQSLMSTHEDLNILMLSWMQEAIEILDRKKLMSENLGEEIINIIIDKITQTGMNEDVREYLLGMISGWSIRFEKGNPQNFVLINKQIRVLLINGLHSVGLFSLETLNIALLKNISNDLGWMLINALQQDYPEVQLLLDSVIDLYRKSVIFGVAFNVRIYLLTLFTTVGAFCQTDSKYNPTGDAVISFLKEIPHDMIDLAIDVRKNDYDGWDNDEFGNIKNGVAILKGKLAT
;
A
#
# COMPACT_ATOMS: atom_id res chain seq x y z
N MET A 1 -6.22 49.53 -52.83
CA MET A 1 -4.81 49.91 -53.04
C MET A 1 -4.15 50.53 -51.82
N LYS A 2 -4.73 51.54 -51.13
CA LYS A 2 -4.17 52.18 -49.91
C LYS A 2 -3.78 51.19 -48.78
N GLN A 3 -4.62 50.14 -48.49
CA GLN A 3 -4.32 49.13 -47.44
C GLN A 3 -3.10 48.26 -47.79
N LYS A 4 -2.89 47.88 -49.05
CA LYS A 4 -1.71 47.12 -49.49
C LYS A 4 -0.44 47.90 -49.38
N VAL A 5 -0.50 49.25 -49.73
CA VAL A 5 0.66 50.14 -49.58
C VAL A 5 1.00 50.39 -48.14
N LEU A 6 -0.01 50.56 -47.24
CA LEU A 6 0.21 50.74 -45.79
C LEU A 6 0.80 49.49 -45.14
N LYS A 7 0.35 48.27 -45.55
CA LYS A 7 0.97 47.00 -45.09
C LYS A 7 2.41 46.88 -45.59
N GLY A 8 2.70 47.26 -46.83
CA GLY A 8 4.05 47.27 -47.37
C GLY A 8 4.96 48.22 -46.62
N LEU A 9 4.50 49.45 -46.35
CA LEU A 9 5.27 50.42 -45.56
C LEU A 9 5.57 49.93 -44.13
N LYS A 10 4.61 49.31 -43.45
CA LYS A 10 4.83 48.74 -42.14
C LYS A 10 5.86 47.60 -42.14
N ILE A 11 5.89 46.79 -43.19
CA ILE A 11 6.89 45.72 -43.34
C ILE A 11 8.29 46.34 -43.56
N VAL A 12 8.42 47.35 -44.42
CA VAL A 12 9.68 48.03 -44.70
C VAL A 12 10.21 48.75 -43.44
N THR A 13 9.35 49.50 -42.74
CA THR A 13 9.78 50.17 -41.47
C THR A 13 10.24 49.19 -40.40
N ARG A 14 9.55 48.06 -40.24
CA ARG A 14 9.99 46.97 -39.31
C ARG A 14 11.32 46.38 -39.76
N TRP A 15 11.52 46.15 -41.05
CA TRP A 15 12.74 45.59 -41.58
C TRP A 15 13.93 46.56 -41.39
N LEU A 16 13.75 47.90 -41.68
CA LEU A 16 14.74 48.92 -41.44
C LEU A 16 15.11 49.06 -39.95
N ALA A 17 14.13 48.94 -39.04
CA ALA A 17 14.40 48.95 -37.62
C ALA A 17 15.25 47.72 -37.17
N CYS A 18 15.04 46.57 -37.78
CA CYS A 18 15.84 45.35 -37.52
C CYS A 18 17.23 45.44 -38.16
N ALA A 19 17.40 46.22 -39.26
CA ALA A 19 18.63 46.36 -40.00
C ALA A 19 19.49 47.57 -39.54
N LYS A 20 19.15 48.21 -38.43
CA LYS A 20 19.73 49.44 -37.92
C LYS A 20 21.27 49.46 -37.89
N SER A 21 21.88 48.38 -37.38
CA SER A 21 23.33 48.25 -37.25
C SER A 21 24.05 48.15 -38.61
N ALA A 22 23.48 47.45 -39.57
CA ALA A 22 24.01 47.30 -40.91
C ALA A 22 23.90 48.58 -41.69
N LEU A 23 22.82 49.35 -41.53
CA LEU A 23 22.63 50.68 -42.12
C LEU A 23 23.70 51.65 -41.59
N VAL A 24 23.95 51.69 -40.29
CA VAL A 24 24.99 52.57 -39.68
C VAL A 24 26.37 52.21 -40.25
N LEU A 25 26.70 50.92 -40.33
CA LEU A 25 27.96 50.47 -40.90
C LEU A 25 28.07 50.86 -42.37
N GLY A 26 26.99 50.70 -43.16
CA GLY A 26 26.97 51.12 -44.58
C GLY A 26 27.18 52.58 -44.75
N VAL A 27 26.55 53.41 -43.92
CA VAL A 27 26.80 54.92 -43.96
C VAL A 27 28.25 55.25 -43.62
N ILE A 28 28.87 54.57 -42.62
CA ILE A 28 30.27 54.75 -42.29
C ILE A 28 31.17 54.37 -43.47
N VAL A 29 30.92 53.24 -44.11
CA VAL A 29 31.67 52.81 -45.28
C VAL A 29 31.52 53.75 -46.43
N ALA A 30 30.31 54.30 -46.69
CA ALA A 30 30.04 55.30 -47.71
C ALA A 30 30.79 56.59 -47.43
N LEU A 31 30.75 57.09 -46.19
CA LEU A 31 31.52 58.33 -45.84
C LEU A 31 33.01 58.13 -45.97
N ILE A 32 33.57 56.99 -45.64
CA ILE A 32 35.01 56.71 -45.83
C ILE A 32 35.35 56.61 -47.33
N THR A 33 34.55 55.83 -48.08
CA THR A 33 34.85 55.61 -49.54
C THR A 33 34.63 56.84 -50.38
N TRP A 34 33.55 57.57 -50.12
CA TRP A 34 33.21 58.72 -50.95
C TRP A 34 33.73 60.06 -50.39
N GLY A 35 34.07 60.12 -49.09
CA GLY A 35 34.70 61.31 -48.51
C GLY A 35 36.19 61.45 -48.78
N MET A 36 36.88 60.36 -49.11
CA MET A 36 38.31 60.37 -49.37
C MET A 36 38.73 61.20 -50.54
N PRO A 37 37.99 61.24 -51.67
CA PRO A 37 38.33 62.15 -52.77
C PRO A 37 38.25 63.68 -52.41
N LEU A 38 37.50 63.98 -51.33
CA LEU A 38 37.38 65.30 -50.77
C LEU A 38 38.51 65.68 -49.78
N ALA A 39 39.36 64.75 -49.45
CA ALA A 39 40.49 64.92 -48.55
C ALA A 39 41.64 65.65 -49.31
N THR A 40 42.63 66.24 -48.55
CA THR A 40 43.72 66.95 -49.12
C THR A 40 44.55 66.09 -50.09
N PRO A 41 44.97 66.60 -51.25
CA PRO A 41 45.65 65.80 -52.25
C PRO A 41 46.96 65.14 -51.80
N GLN A 42 47.61 65.68 -50.75
CA GLN A 42 48.80 65.11 -50.12
C GLN A 42 48.49 63.86 -49.32
N PHE A 43 47.33 63.81 -48.65
CA PHE A 43 46.90 62.68 -47.91
C PHE A 43 46.43 61.53 -48.85
N VAL A 44 45.72 61.89 -49.91
CA VAL A 44 45.30 60.90 -50.94
C VAL A 44 46.50 60.27 -51.64
N ALA A 45 47.57 61.12 -51.99
CA ALA A 45 48.79 60.61 -52.59
C ALA A 45 49.58 59.63 -51.66
N LYS A 46 49.62 59.95 -50.36
CA LYS A 46 50.29 59.09 -49.35
C LYS A 46 49.58 57.79 -49.15
N VAL A 47 48.25 57.83 -49.12
CA VAL A 47 47.43 56.63 -49.00
C VAL A 47 47.47 55.79 -50.26
N ASN A 48 47.38 56.36 -51.43
CA ASN A 48 47.58 55.72 -52.74
C ASN A 48 48.97 55.08 -52.90
N GLY A 49 50.04 55.69 -52.32
CA GLY A 49 51.36 55.11 -52.28
C GLY A 49 51.50 53.89 -51.38
N LEU A 50 50.84 53.92 -50.25
CA LEU A 50 50.75 52.76 -49.34
C LEU A 50 49.94 51.59 -49.94
N LEU A 51 49.00 51.89 -50.80
CA LEU A 51 48.12 50.95 -51.49
C LEU A 51 48.66 50.55 -52.87
N SER A 52 49.92 50.80 -53.19
CA SER A 52 50.50 50.42 -54.47
C SER A 52 50.51 48.96 -54.78
N ALA A 53 50.41 48.09 -53.77
CA ALA A 53 50.18 46.62 -53.92
C ALA A 53 48.77 46.26 -54.47
N PHE A 54 47.82 47.18 -54.45
CA PHE A 54 46.50 47.11 -55.10
C PHE A 54 46.50 47.79 -56.44
N ASP A 55 47.37 47.34 -57.32
CA ASP A 55 47.49 47.97 -58.63
C ASP A 55 46.25 47.74 -59.47
N GLY A 56 45.44 48.72 -59.47
CA GLY A 56 44.44 49.16 -60.48
C GLY A 56 43.60 48.11 -61.18
N ASN A 57 43.51 46.95 -60.71
CA ASN A 57 42.79 45.86 -61.36
C ASN A 57 41.37 45.76 -60.79
N THR A 58 40.42 46.39 -61.51
CA THR A 58 38.99 46.26 -61.28
C THR A 58 38.57 44.74 -61.18
N ASP A 59 39.42 43.83 -61.58
CA ASP A 59 39.24 42.38 -61.50
C ASP A 59 39.13 41.83 -60.05
N VAL A 60 39.86 42.50 -59.11
CA VAL A 60 39.79 42.08 -57.69
C VAL A 60 38.40 42.36 -57.09
N VAL A 61 37.84 43.53 -57.38
CA VAL A 61 36.49 43.90 -56.92
C VAL A 61 35.46 43.04 -57.62
N SER A 62 35.60 42.78 -58.91
CA SER A 62 34.77 41.85 -59.69
C SER A 62 34.86 40.44 -59.18
N LEU A 63 36.06 39.95 -58.82
CA LEU A 63 36.28 38.59 -58.22
C LEU A 63 35.65 38.50 -56.85
N MET A 64 35.83 39.54 -56.03
CA MET A 64 35.20 39.56 -54.71
C MET A 64 33.69 39.67 -54.78
N PHE A 65 33.13 40.44 -55.68
CA PHE A 65 31.70 40.55 -55.96
C PHE A 65 31.12 39.23 -56.38
N SER A 66 31.72 38.53 -57.34
CA SER A 66 31.24 37.21 -57.80
C SER A 66 31.42 36.14 -56.73
N SER A 67 32.51 36.18 -55.96
CA SER A 67 32.75 35.24 -54.82
C SER A 67 31.70 35.43 -53.71
N VAL A 68 31.42 36.69 -53.33
CA VAL A 68 30.42 37.04 -52.32
C VAL A 68 29.02 36.54 -52.78
N ILE A 69 28.65 36.84 -54.04
CA ILE A 69 27.32 36.36 -54.56
C ILE A 69 27.23 34.85 -54.55
N SER A 70 28.25 34.15 -54.98
CA SER A 70 28.25 32.68 -55.02
C SER A 70 28.16 32.06 -53.61
N PHE A 71 28.94 32.62 -52.68
CA PHE A 71 28.92 32.18 -51.29
C PHE A 71 27.61 32.52 -50.59
N VAL A 72 27.04 33.68 -50.82
CA VAL A 72 25.72 34.09 -50.31
C VAL A 72 24.64 33.18 -50.88
N GLY A 73 24.69 32.78 -52.14
CA GLY A 73 23.76 31.81 -52.73
C GLY A 73 23.80 30.45 -52.04
N ILE A 74 25.01 29.93 -51.81
CA ILE A 74 25.21 28.65 -51.07
C ILE A 74 24.71 28.79 -49.62
N PHE A 75 25.07 29.92 -48.98
CA PHE A 75 24.69 30.19 -47.60
C PHE A 75 23.16 30.34 -47.44
N ILE A 76 22.50 31.08 -48.35
CA ILE A 76 21.02 31.22 -48.33
C ILE A 76 20.36 29.85 -48.51
N SER A 77 20.88 29.05 -49.43
CA SER A 77 20.37 27.70 -49.69
C SER A 77 20.50 26.81 -48.43
N ALA A 78 21.70 26.79 -47.82
CA ALA A 78 21.93 26.09 -46.56
C ALA A 78 21.05 26.60 -45.40
N LEU A 79 20.89 27.91 -45.32
CA LEU A 79 20.04 28.55 -44.32
C LEU A 79 18.56 28.21 -44.51
N LEU A 80 18.07 28.16 -45.74
CA LEU A 80 16.70 27.75 -46.03
C LEU A 80 16.45 26.31 -45.60
N VAL A 81 17.38 25.39 -45.88
CA VAL A 81 17.30 24.01 -45.42
C VAL A 81 17.31 23.96 -43.88
N TYR A 82 18.20 24.70 -43.25
CA TYR A 82 18.27 24.80 -41.81
C TYR A 82 16.95 25.34 -41.20
N ILE A 83 16.41 26.41 -41.72
CA ILE A 83 15.15 27.02 -41.31
C ILE A 83 14.00 25.99 -41.51
N GLN A 84 13.99 25.29 -42.62
CA GLN A 84 12.97 24.29 -42.92
C GLN A 84 13.03 23.12 -41.92
N VAL A 85 14.21 22.63 -41.58
CA VAL A 85 14.38 21.57 -40.54
C VAL A 85 13.93 22.07 -39.20
N TYR A 86 14.24 23.32 -38.82
CA TYR A 86 13.83 23.89 -37.54
C TYR A 86 12.34 24.21 -37.48
N ILE A 87 11.72 24.73 -38.53
CA ILE A 87 10.28 25.00 -38.59
C ILE A 87 9.47 23.68 -38.53
N ASN A 88 10.03 22.62 -39.06
CA ASN A 88 9.38 21.30 -38.94
C ASN A 88 9.41 20.75 -37.49
N ARG A 89 10.42 21.13 -36.71
CA ARG A 89 10.56 20.72 -35.31
C ARG A 89 9.88 21.69 -34.34
N PHE A 90 10.02 23.01 -34.58
CA PHE A 90 9.60 24.05 -33.64
C PHE A 90 8.50 24.92 -34.21
N PRO A 91 7.70 25.60 -33.39
CA PRO A 91 6.76 26.59 -33.87
C PRO A 91 7.43 27.66 -34.71
N SER A 92 6.86 27.94 -35.88
CA SER A 92 7.43 28.90 -36.85
C SER A 92 7.64 30.28 -36.26
N GLU A 93 6.81 30.72 -35.35
CA GLU A 93 6.90 32.01 -34.67
C GLU A 93 8.14 32.09 -33.79
N LEU A 94 8.51 31.02 -33.08
CA LEU A 94 9.69 30.96 -32.24
C LEU A 94 10.98 31.05 -33.07
N VAL A 95 11.02 30.36 -34.19
CA VAL A 95 12.18 30.30 -35.07
C VAL A 95 12.33 31.67 -35.83
N LEU A 96 11.25 32.18 -36.40
CA LEU A 96 11.27 33.39 -37.21
C LEU A 96 11.58 34.66 -36.42
N ASN A 97 11.06 34.80 -35.20
CA ASN A 97 11.35 35.98 -34.37
C ASN A 97 12.82 36.11 -33.98
N GLN A 98 13.54 35.04 -33.93
CA GLN A 98 14.97 35.07 -33.62
C GLN A 98 15.87 35.29 -34.84
N ILE A 99 15.49 34.71 -35.95
CA ILE A 99 16.27 34.79 -37.18
C ILE A 99 16.05 36.16 -37.85
N LYS A 100 14.86 36.70 -37.76
CA LYS A 100 14.44 37.92 -38.49
C LYS A 100 15.33 39.17 -38.26
N PRO A 101 15.69 39.58 -37.03
CA PRO A 101 16.55 40.75 -36.84
C PRO A 101 17.95 40.53 -37.37
N ARG A 102 18.51 39.38 -37.19
CA ARG A 102 19.88 39.02 -37.64
C ARG A 102 19.92 38.89 -39.16
N TYR A 103 18.85 38.30 -39.72
CA TYR A 103 18.69 38.14 -41.15
C TYR A 103 18.54 39.50 -41.88
N ALA A 104 17.77 40.42 -41.30
CA ALA A 104 17.62 41.77 -41.81
C ALA A 104 18.95 42.55 -41.80
N ASN A 105 19.72 42.49 -40.69
CA ASN A 105 21.03 43.12 -40.61
C ASN A 105 21.99 42.55 -41.64
N PHE A 106 22.08 41.23 -41.74
CA PHE A 106 22.96 40.52 -42.65
C PHE A 106 22.59 40.80 -44.13
N GLY A 107 21.30 40.61 -44.47
CA GLY A 107 20.82 40.90 -45.82
C GLY A 107 21.04 42.35 -46.27
N THR A 108 20.85 43.31 -45.35
CA THR A 108 21.12 44.73 -45.61
C THR A 108 22.59 45.00 -45.81
N ALA A 109 23.48 44.39 -44.98
CA ALA A 109 24.95 44.58 -45.17
C ALA A 109 25.41 44.01 -46.49
N ILE A 110 24.93 42.87 -46.93
CA ILE A 110 25.23 42.25 -48.22
C ILE A 110 24.72 43.18 -49.38
N ALA A 111 23.47 43.62 -49.28
CA ALA A 111 22.84 44.45 -50.28
C ALA A 111 23.59 45.75 -50.45
N LEU A 112 24.00 46.39 -49.34
CA LEU A 112 24.83 47.63 -49.38
C LEU A 112 26.21 47.35 -49.96
N TYR A 113 26.87 46.26 -49.56
CA TYR A 113 28.16 45.88 -50.12
C TYR A 113 28.08 45.63 -51.62
N LEU A 114 27.12 44.86 -52.10
CA LEU A 114 26.96 44.61 -53.54
C LEU A 114 26.65 45.94 -54.31
N PHE A 115 25.83 46.77 -53.70
CA PHE A 115 25.55 48.10 -54.29
C PHE A 115 26.82 48.91 -54.44
N PHE A 116 27.69 48.98 -53.41
CA PHE A 116 28.97 49.74 -53.51
C PHE A 116 29.91 49.04 -54.48
N CYS A 117 29.95 47.74 -54.62
CA CYS A 117 30.75 47.10 -55.66
C CYS A 117 30.29 47.46 -57.07
N VAL A 118 28.96 47.46 -57.28
CA VAL A 118 28.43 47.91 -58.63
C VAL A 118 28.76 49.32 -58.92
N VAL A 119 28.62 50.23 -57.94
CA VAL A 119 29.01 51.67 -58.12
C VAL A 119 30.48 51.77 -58.47
N GLU A 120 31.37 51.02 -57.78
CA GLU A 120 32.81 51.01 -58.06
C GLU A 120 33.13 50.55 -59.48
N MET A 121 32.49 49.44 -59.91
CA MET A 121 32.67 48.88 -61.25
C MET A 121 32.27 49.91 -62.37
N VAL A 122 31.22 50.71 -62.10
CA VAL A 122 30.69 51.69 -63.04
C VAL A 122 31.48 52.99 -62.98
N VAL A 123 31.75 53.52 -61.78
CA VAL A 123 32.31 54.90 -61.59
C VAL A 123 33.80 54.86 -61.54
N LYS A 124 34.49 53.73 -61.20
CA LYS A 124 35.98 53.57 -61.11
C LYS A 124 36.60 54.62 -60.20
N MET A 125 36.14 54.68 -58.92
CA MET A 125 36.60 55.71 -57.93
C MET A 125 38.11 55.61 -57.53
N GLY A 126 38.80 54.57 -57.92
CA GLY A 126 40.23 54.42 -57.73
C GLY A 126 40.71 53.47 -56.68
N ARG A 127 42.04 53.27 -56.54
CA ARG A 127 42.70 52.22 -55.75
C ARG A 127 42.24 52.14 -54.27
N PHE A 128 41.94 53.27 -53.70
CA PHE A 128 41.48 53.32 -52.31
C PHE A 128 40.08 52.66 -52.15
N SER A 129 39.18 52.99 -53.06
CA SER A 129 37.85 52.39 -53.06
C SER A 129 37.92 50.85 -53.28
N ASP A 130 38.78 50.40 -54.20
CA ASP A 130 38.99 48.93 -54.45
C ASP A 130 39.56 48.24 -53.24
N ALA A 131 40.51 48.81 -52.53
CA ALA A 131 41.07 48.30 -51.31
C ALA A 131 40.04 48.16 -50.17
N VAL A 132 39.26 49.24 -49.97
CA VAL A 132 38.23 49.29 -48.94
C VAL A 132 37.13 48.22 -49.21
N LEU A 133 36.66 48.12 -50.45
CA LEU A 133 35.68 47.15 -50.85
C LEU A 133 36.21 45.74 -50.76
N SER A 134 37.49 45.50 -51.08
CA SER A 134 38.11 44.15 -50.90
C SER A 134 38.18 43.76 -49.41
N VAL A 135 38.58 44.68 -48.54
CA VAL A 135 38.61 44.46 -47.08
C VAL A 135 37.19 44.24 -46.56
N CYS A 136 36.21 45.03 -47.02
CA CYS A 136 34.83 44.86 -46.67
C CYS A 136 34.30 43.50 -47.14
N GLY A 137 34.70 43.04 -48.32
CA GLY A 137 34.37 41.69 -48.83
C GLY A 137 34.87 40.56 -47.92
N VAL A 138 36.17 40.66 -47.55
CA VAL A 138 36.73 39.70 -46.56
C VAL A 138 36.02 39.80 -45.22
N GLY A 139 35.69 41.03 -44.79
CA GLY A 139 34.91 41.26 -43.59
C GLY A 139 33.51 40.57 -43.63
N ILE A 140 32.84 40.64 -44.78
CA ILE A 140 31.57 39.94 -45.02
C ILE A 140 31.74 38.42 -44.96
N PHE A 141 32.79 37.87 -45.53
CA PHE A 141 33.08 36.43 -45.38
C PHE A 141 33.26 36.03 -43.90
N ILE A 142 34.10 36.78 -43.18
CA ILE A 142 34.32 36.53 -41.74
C ILE A 142 32.99 36.65 -40.97
N TRP A 143 32.19 37.66 -41.30
CA TRP A 143 30.89 37.86 -40.69
C TRP A 143 29.89 36.78 -41.06
N LEU A 144 29.92 36.24 -42.28
CA LEU A 144 29.17 35.07 -42.73
C LEU A 144 29.50 33.83 -41.91
N PHE A 145 30.77 33.53 -41.72
CA PHE A 145 31.21 32.41 -40.88
C PHE A 145 30.81 32.65 -39.43
N TYR A 146 30.97 33.86 -38.92
CA TYR A 146 30.52 34.20 -37.57
C TYR A 146 29.01 34.09 -37.45
N PHE A 147 28.25 34.48 -38.45
CA PHE A 147 26.79 34.37 -38.48
C PHE A 147 26.35 32.89 -38.52
N ALA A 148 26.98 32.06 -39.35
CA ALA A 148 26.75 30.64 -39.37
C ALA A 148 27.09 29.98 -38.03
N TYR A 149 28.24 30.32 -37.47
CA TYR A 149 28.65 29.87 -36.14
C TYR A 149 27.65 30.38 -35.05
N SER A 150 27.25 31.62 -35.10
CA SER A 150 26.26 32.19 -34.17
C SER A 150 24.88 31.57 -34.31
N LEU A 151 24.45 31.21 -35.53
CA LEU A 151 23.25 30.43 -35.75
C LEU A 151 23.35 29.03 -35.16
N HIS A 152 24.51 28.40 -35.29
CA HIS A 152 24.70 27.05 -34.78
C HIS A 152 24.92 27.01 -33.26
N TYR A 153 25.66 27.93 -32.69
CA TYR A 153 26.09 27.88 -31.28
C TYR A 153 25.27 28.78 -30.35
N LYS A 154 24.80 29.96 -30.77
CA LYS A 154 24.00 30.86 -29.93
C LYS A 154 22.49 30.59 -30.01
N THR A 155 22.04 29.78 -30.93
CA THR A 155 20.69 29.25 -30.94
C THR A 155 20.62 27.98 -30.15
N SER A 156 21.16 27.97 -28.90
CA SER A 156 20.69 26.97 -27.97
C SER A 156 19.19 27.24 -27.87
N LEU A 157 18.41 26.20 -28.11
CA LEU A 157 16.93 26.26 -28.06
C LEU A 157 16.46 26.94 -26.78
N THR A 158 17.22 26.78 -25.70
CA THR A 158 17.05 27.40 -24.40
C THR A 158 17.07 28.92 -24.49
N GLU A 159 18.11 29.51 -25.11
CA GLU A 159 18.28 30.97 -25.20
C GLU A 159 17.24 31.59 -26.12
N CYS A 160 16.89 30.85 -27.19
CA CYS A 160 15.84 31.26 -28.12
C CYS A 160 14.48 31.32 -27.41
N THR A 161 14.14 30.31 -26.66
CA THR A 161 12.87 30.23 -25.95
C THR A 161 12.80 31.28 -24.84
N ARG A 162 13.88 31.45 -24.07
CA ARG A 162 13.97 32.49 -23.04
C ARG A 162 13.78 33.89 -23.61
N THR A 163 14.47 34.22 -24.70
CA THR A 163 14.33 35.53 -25.36
C THR A 163 12.90 35.72 -25.89
N TYR A 164 12.32 34.68 -26.49
CA TYR A 164 10.94 34.73 -26.99
C TYR A 164 9.93 35.01 -25.88
N VAL A 165 10.04 34.28 -24.74
CA VAL A 165 9.17 34.53 -23.60
C VAL A 165 9.34 35.95 -23.06
N LYS A 166 10.59 36.45 -22.93
CA LYS A 166 10.89 37.82 -22.47
C LYS A 166 10.42 38.91 -23.43
N ASP A 167 10.43 38.66 -24.75
CA ASP A 167 9.89 39.57 -25.75
C ASP A 167 8.37 39.67 -25.69
N ILE A 168 7.68 38.56 -25.29
CA ILE A 168 6.23 38.55 -25.14
C ILE A 168 5.82 39.07 -23.78
N LEU A 169 6.48 38.57 -22.70
CA LEU A 169 6.20 38.90 -21.31
C LEU A 169 7.40 39.59 -20.66
N ASN A 170 7.18 40.80 -20.21
CA ASN A 170 8.08 41.51 -19.31
C ASN A 170 7.32 41.96 -18.05
N THR A 171 8.02 42.42 -17.02
CA THR A 171 7.40 42.92 -15.79
C THR A 171 6.37 44.01 -16.02
N GLU A 172 6.60 44.88 -17.01
CA GLU A 172 5.67 45.94 -17.41
C GLU A 172 4.35 45.36 -18.00
N SER A 173 4.40 44.16 -18.59
CA SER A 173 3.22 43.52 -19.19
C SER A 173 2.10 43.27 -18.19
N LEU A 174 2.39 43.10 -16.90
CA LEU A 174 1.39 42.95 -15.85
C LEU A 174 0.70 44.29 -15.49
N LEU A 175 1.30 45.41 -15.87
CA LEU A 175 0.72 46.75 -15.71
C LEU A 175 -0.07 47.20 -16.94
N GLU A 176 -0.04 46.39 -18.01
CA GLU A 176 -0.83 46.65 -19.22
C GLU A 176 -2.32 46.40 -19.02
N ASP A 177 -3.15 46.79 -19.97
CA ASP A 177 -4.56 46.46 -19.99
C ASP A 177 -4.74 44.93 -19.97
N SER A 178 -5.65 44.44 -19.14
CA SER A 178 -5.97 43.02 -18.93
C SER A 178 -6.23 42.25 -20.25
N LYS A 179 -6.83 42.94 -21.26
CA LYS A 179 -7.05 42.35 -22.59
C LYS A 179 -5.75 42.17 -23.38
N ALA A 180 -4.81 43.09 -23.27
CA ALA A 180 -3.51 43.01 -23.95
C ALA A 180 -2.67 41.89 -23.33
N LEU A 181 -2.62 41.81 -22.01
CA LEU A 181 -1.96 40.73 -21.29
C LEU A 181 -2.57 39.35 -21.63
N LYS A 182 -3.89 39.23 -21.62
CA LYS A 182 -4.57 37.98 -21.98
C LYS A 182 -4.25 37.54 -23.42
N ALA A 183 -4.12 38.48 -24.34
CA ALA A 183 -3.71 38.16 -25.72
C ALA A 183 -2.27 37.62 -25.77
N LYS A 184 -1.35 38.21 -24.99
CA LYS A 184 0.05 37.75 -24.89
C LYS A 184 0.15 36.35 -24.28
N LEU A 185 -0.56 36.09 -23.17
CA LEU A 185 -0.64 34.78 -22.54
C LEU A 185 -1.20 33.71 -23.48
N LYS A 186 -2.21 34.06 -24.28
CA LYS A 186 -2.79 33.14 -25.26
C LYS A 186 -1.82 32.79 -26.40
N ILE A 187 -0.92 33.72 -26.77
CA ILE A 187 0.15 33.43 -27.74
C ILE A 187 1.13 32.40 -27.16
N LEU A 188 1.53 32.57 -25.89
CA LEU A 188 2.43 31.62 -25.24
C LEU A 188 1.77 30.23 -25.06
N GLU A 189 0.51 30.18 -24.67
CA GLU A 189 -0.27 28.94 -24.56
C GLU A 189 -0.34 28.21 -25.91
N LYS A 190 -0.64 28.92 -27.00
CA LYS A 190 -0.63 28.34 -28.35
C LYS A 190 0.74 27.77 -28.71
N THR A 191 1.81 28.51 -28.47
CA THR A 191 3.19 28.08 -28.74
C THR A 191 3.54 26.84 -27.89
N TYR A 192 3.13 26.83 -26.62
CA TYR A 192 3.31 25.70 -25.72
C TYR A 192 2.61 24.43 -26.24
N ASN A 193 1.34 24.53 -26.62
CA ASN A 193 0.55 23.42 -27.15
C ASN A 193 1.10 22.88 -28.46
N GLU A 194 1.59 23.76 -29.35
CA GLU A 194 2.29 23.33 -30.56
C GLU A 194 3.59 22.56 -30.24
N CYS A 195 4.32 22.94 -29.19
CA CYS A 195 5.52 22.22 -28.73
C CYS A 195 5.15 20.86 -28.11
N VAL A 196 4.07 20.80 -27.34
CA VAL A 196 3.55 19.53 -26.79
C VAL A 196 3.18 18.58 -27.94
N ALA A 197 2.43 19.06 -28.94
CA ALA A 197 2.02 18.25 -30.10
C ALA A 197 3.21 17.73 -30.92
N ARG A 198 4.35 18.44 -30.91
CA ARG A 198 5.59 18.06 -31.62
C ARG A 198 6.58 17.29 -30.74
N ASN A 199 6.22 17.00 -29.51
CA ASN A 199 7.07 16.35 -28.50
C ASN A 199 8.36 17.12 -28.15
N GLU A 200 8.35 18.46 -28.28
CA GLU A 200 9.48 19.33 -27.92
C GLU A 200 9.37 19.79 -26.47
N LEU A 201 9.41 18.81 -25.56
CA LEU A 201 9.08 18.97 -24.13
C LEU A 201 10.05 19.89 -23.38
N TYR A 202 11.31 19.93 -23.82
CA TYR A 202 12.31 20.82 -23.24
C TYR A 202 11.98 22.32 -23.47
N VAL A 203 11.37 22.66 -24.62
CA VAL A 203 10.88 24.04 -24.90
C VAL A 203 9.72 24.36 -23.97
N CYS A 204 8.83 23.42 -23.75
CA CYS A 204 7.71 23.56 -22.82
C CYS A 204 8.19 23.89 -21.40
N GLN A 205 9.23 23.17 -20.91
CA GLN A 205 9.83 23.46 -19.61
C GLN A 205 10.36 24.90 -19.51
N ILE A 206 11.08 25.37 -20.53
CA ILE A 206 11.62 26.73 -20.54
C ILE A 206 10.51 27.77 -20.57
N ILE A 207 9.46 27.57 -21.37
CA ILE A 207 8.29 28.45 -21.39
C ILE A 207 7.68 28.56 -19.99
N CYS A 208 7.47 27.42 -19.32
CA CYS A 208 6.96 27.40 -17.95
C CYS A 208 7.87 28.14 -16.97
N GLU A 209 9.17 27.86 -16.98
CA GLU A 209 10.14 28.45 -16.05
C GLU A 209 10.28 29.97 -16.22
N GLU A 210 10.44 30.43 -17.46
CA GLU A 210 10.64 31.87 -17.72
C GLU A 210 9.35 32.69 -17.53
N SER A 211 8.18 32.15 -17.90
CA SER A 211 6.89 32.79 -17.60
C SER A 211 6.69 32.93 -16.09
N ASN A 212 6.99 31.88 -15.33
CA ASN A 212 6.87 31.94 -13.90
C ASN A 212 7.80 32.92 -13.22
N LYS A 213 9.05 33.06 -13.68
CA LYS A 213 9.97 34.09 -13.18
C LYS A 213 9.39 35.50 -13.32
N VAL A 214 8.89 35.84 -14.51
CA VAL A 214 8.24 37.13 -14.75
C VAL A 214 7.06 37.34 -13.82
N PHE A 215 6.23 36.32 -13.61
CA PHE A 215 5.06 36.42 -12.72
C PHE A 215 5.48 36.67 -11.28
N LEU A 216 6.46 35.92 -10.76
CA LEU A 216 6.92 36.07 -9.40
C LEU A 216 7.60 37.40 -9.12
N GLU A 217 8.37 37.93 -10.09
CA GLU A 217 8.97 39.25 -10.01
C GLU A 217 7.90 40.35 -9.98
N SER A 218 6.92 40.25 -10.87
CA SER A 218 5.80 41.21 -10.92
C SER A 218 4.91 41.14 -9.66
N MET A 219 4.72 39.99 -9.08
CA MET A 219 4.00 39.85 -7.79
C MET A 219 4.74 40.61 -6.67
N LYS A 220 6.05 40.48 -6.59
CA LYS A 220 6.86 41.21 -5.60
C LYS A 220 6.76 42.72 -5.77
N GLU A 221 6.88 43.22 -7.01
CA GLU A 221 6.76 44.66 -7.32
C GLU A 221 5.36 45.20 -7.02
N SER A 222 4.34 44.38 -7.21
CA SER A 222 2.94 44.77 -7.05
C SER A 222 2.44 44.67 -5.61
N GLN A 223 3.18 44.03 -4.71
CA GLN A 223 2.75 43.77 -3.32
C GLN A 223 2.28 45.05 -2.61
N THR A 224 3.05 46.09 -2.65
CA THR A 224 2.77 47.36 -1.97
C THR A 224 1.47 48.02 -2.50
N SER A 225 1.25 47.97 -3.78
CA SER A 225 0.05 48.52 -4.41
C SER A 225 -1.22 47.75 -4.09
N ILE A 226 -1.12 46.42 -3.96
CA ILE A 226 -2.25 45.53 -3.63
C ILE A 226 -2.64 45.70 -2.14
N ILE A 227 -1.65 45.66 -1.26
CA ILE A 227 -1.89 45.76 0.19
C ILE A 227 -2.44 47.15 0.56
N ASN A 228 -1.95 48.21 -0.06
CA ASN A 228 -2.38 49.58 0.21
C ASN A 228 -3.70 49.94 -0.46
N GLY A 229 -4.26 49.15 -1.35
CA GLY A 229 -5.51 49.40 -2.05
C GLY A 229 -5.46 50.56 -3.01
N ASP A 230 -4.32 50.81 -3.63
CA ASP A 230 -4.09 51.87 -4.59
C ASP A 230 -5.06 51.81 -5.79
N SER A 231 -5.25 52.92 -6.52
CA SER A 231 -6.15 52.96 -7.69
C SER A 231 -5.85 51.92 -8.78
N LYS A 232 -4.63 51.38 -8.81
CA LYS A 232 -4.18 50.31 -9.72
C LYS A 232 -4.37 48.91 -9.15
N SER A 233 -4.71 48.77 -7.88
CA SER A 233 -4.77 47.47 -7.20
C SER A 233 -5.71 46.48 -7.91
N LYS A 234 -6.85 46.94 -8.40
CA LYS A 234 -7.82 46.13 -9.12
C LYS A 234 -7.22 45.62 -10.47
N GLN A 235 -6.57 46.47 -11.22
CA GLN A 235 -5.95 46.10 -12.50
C GLN A 235 -4.81 45.09 -12.30
N ILE A 236 -3.99 45.31 -11.27
CA ILE A 236 -2.91 44.39 -10.89
C ILE A 236 -3.46 43.04 -10.45
N SER A 237 -4.53 43.04 -9.62
CA SER A 237 -5.19 41.82 -9.19
C SER A 237 -5.77 41.01 -10.37
N GLU A 238 -6.42 41.68 -11.33
CA GLU A 238 -6.91 41.03 -12.56
C GLU A 238 -5.77 40.47 -13.41
N ALA A 239 -4.63 41.18 -13.49
CA ALA A 239 -3.46 40.68 -14.19
C ALA A 239 -2.85 39.43 -13.53
N MET A 240 -2.74 39.44 -12.21
CA MET A 240 -2.29 38.28 -11.44
C MET A 240 -3.26 37.06 -11.60
N ASP A 241 -4.54 37.33 -11.63
CA ASP A 241 -5.54 36.27 -11.90
C ASP A 241 -5.33 35.66 -13.28
N ASN A 242 -5.11 36.46 -14.29
CA ASN A 242 -4.85 36.00 -15.66
C ASN A 242 -3.53 35.17 -15.73
N THR A 243 -2.50 35.55 -15.00
CA THR A 243 -1.22 34.80 -14.98
C THR A 243 -1.37 33.46 -14.24
N PHE A 244 -2.15 33.43 -13.17
CA PHE A 244 -2.44 32.19 -12.46
C PHE A 244 -3.26 31.23 -13.30
N GLU A 245 -4.33 31.72 -13.97
CA GLU A 245 -5.13 30.92 -14.91
C GLU A 245 -4.27 30.38 -16.06
N HIS A 246 -3.34 31.18 -16.56
CA HIS A 246 -2.38 30.71 -17.58
C HIS A 246 -1.48 29.58 -17.05
N SER A 247 -0.97 29.69 -15.83
CA SER A 247 -0.15 28.62 -15.23
C SER A 247 -0.96 27.32 -15.02
N ILE A 248 -2.23 27.44 -14.63
CA ILE A 248 -3.16 26.31 -14.55
C ILE A 248 -3.40 25.68 -15.93
N SER A 249 -3.61 26.52 -16.96
CA SER A 249 -3.80 26.04 -18.33
C SER A 249 -2.58 25.24 -18.84
N LEU A 250 -1.37 25.80 -18.67
CA LEU A 250 -0.14 25.09 -19.02
C LEU A 250 0.01 23.75 -18.27
N ALA A 251 -0.33 23.74 -17.00
CA ALA A 251 -0.28 22.51 -16.20
C ALA A 251 -1.29 21.48 -16.70
N ARG A 252 -2.50 21.89 -17.10
CA ARG A 252 -3.51 21.01 -17.72
C ARG A 252 -3.05 20.49 -19.08
N ASP A 253 -2.49 21.36 -19.92
CA ASP A 253 -2.05 20.97 -21.26
C ASP A 253 -0.88 19.97 -21.20
N THR A 254 -0.12 19.93 -20.09
CA THR A 254 0.91 18.90 -19.86
C THR A 254 0.38 17.51 -19.58
N GLU A 255 -0.92 17.36 -19.29
CA GLU A 255 -1.54 16.06 -19.06
C GLU A 255 -1.37 15.13 -20.25
N MET A 256 -1.35 15.72 -21.47
CA MET A 256 -1.18 14.99 -22.73
C MET A 256 0.26 14.51 -22.96
N THR A 257 1.20 14.85 -22.08
CA THR A 257 2.61 14.46 -22.21
C THR A 257 2.99 13.35 -21.25
N ALA A 258 3.79 12.39 -21.70
CA ALA A 258 4.39 11.37 -20.84
C ALA A 258 5.65 11.86 -20.10
N ASP A 259 6.11 13.11 -20.34
CA ASP A 259 7.35 13.63 -19.76
C ASP A 259 7.17 14.12 -18.34
N ARG A 260 7.73 13.35 -17.43
CA ARG A 260 7.73 13.62 -15.99
C ARG A 260 8.27 15.00 -15.61
N LYS A 261 9.33 15.46 -16.30
CA LYS A 261 10.01 16.70 -15.95
C LYS A 261 9.17 17.93 -16.34
N THR A 262 8.55 17.91 -17.52
CA THR A 262 7.66 18.97 -18.01
C THR A 262 6.45 19.12 -17.10
N GLN A 263 5.80 18.01 -16.76
CA GLN A 263 4.68 18.00 -15.85
C GLN A 263 5.06 18.57 -14.47
N THR A 264 6.21 18.13 -13.90
CA THR A 264 6.68 18.65 -12.61
C THR A 264 6.96 20.15 -12.65
N THR A 265 7.54 20.66 -13.75
CA THR A 265 7.84 22.09 -13.91
C THR A 265 6.56 22.90 -13.96
N ALA A 266 5.57 22.47 -14.73
CA ALA A 266 4.29 23.16 -14.84
C ALA A 266 3.54 23.24 -13.50
N VAL A 267 3.47 22.13 -12.76
CA VAL A 267 2.84 22.09 -11.44
C VAL A 267 3.60 22.97 -10.43
N ARG A 268 4.94 22.93 -10.42
CA ARG A 268 5.74 23.81 -9.55
C ARG A 268 5.50 25.30 -9.77
N ASN A 269 5.17 25.72 -10.97
CA ASN A 269 4.84 27.11 -11.25
C ASN A 269 3.58 27.54 -10.48
N VAL A 270 2.54 26.71 -10.50
CA VAL A 270 1.31 26.98 -9.74
C VAL A 270 1.61 27.06 -8.25
N VAL A 271 2.38 26.11 -7.72
CA VAL A 271 2.78 26.06 -6.30
C VAL A 271 3.61 27.28 -5.93
N SER A 272 4.55 27.69 -6.78
CA SER A 272 5.42 28.84 -6.49
C SER A 272 4.66 30.17 -6.42
N GLN A 273 3.59 30.32 -7.20
CA GLN A 273 2.70 31.48 -7.13
C GLN A 273 1.88 31.50 -5.83
N LEU A 274 1.31 30.36 -5.43
CA LEU A 274 0.65 30.20 -4.13
C LEU A 274 1.61 30.48 -2.97
N THR A 275 2.82 29.91 -3.05
CA THR A 275 3.89 30.17 -2.07
C THR A 275 4.24 31.64 -1.98
N MET A 276 4.26 32.34 -3.12
CA MET A 276 4.53 33.77 -3.14
C MET A 276 3.40 34.54 -2.48
N CYS A 277 2.13 34.19 -2.69
CA CYS A 277 1.00 34.79 -1.97
C CYS A 277 1.18 34.69 -0.45
N ILE A 278 1.61 33.52 0.05
CA ILE A 278 1.88 33.32 1.48
C ILE A 278 3.02 34.24 1.95
N LYS A 279 4.15 34.27 1.22
CA LYS A 279 5.33 35.07 1.57
C LYS A 279 5.06 36.57 1.56
N LEU A 280 4.20 37.02 0.67
CA LEU A 280 3.83 38.44 0.52
C LEU A 280 2.62 38.83 1.38
N GLY A 281 1.98 37.92 2.12
CA GLY A 281 0.82 38.22 2.95
C GLY A 281 -0.47 38.48 2.17
N MET A 282 -0.60 37.99 0.94
CA MET A 282 -1.72 38.21 0.02
C MET A 282 -2.82 37.16 0.23
N MET A 283 -3.56 37.25 1.34
CA MET A 283 -4.54 36.24 1.76
C MET A 283 -5.70 36.08 0.77
N ASP A 284 -6.23 37.18 0.23
CA ASP A 284 -7.38 37.12 -0.69
C ASP A 284 -7.02 36.40 -1.99
N GLN A 285 -5.85 36.70 -2.56
CA GLN A 285 -5.34 36.00 -3.73
C GLN A 285 -5.05 34.54 -3.42
N TYR A 286 -4.43 34.25 -2.28
CA TYR A 286 -4.18 32.88 -1.84
C TYR A 286 -5.48 32.06 -1.76
N LYS A 287 -6.52 32.59 -1.11
CA LYS A 287 -7.84 31.95 -1.00
C LYS A 287 -8.46 31.67 -2.38
N LYS A 288 -8.40 32.67 -3.27
CA LYS A 288 -8.94 32.55 -4.62
C LYS A 288 -8.18 31.47 -5.43
N TYR A 289 -6.86 31.50 -5.38
CA TYR A 289 -6.00 30.59 -6.12
C TYR A 289 -6.05 29.15 -5.57
N THR A 290 -6.12 29.00 -4.27
CA THR A 290 -6.31 27.69 -3.64
C THR A 290 -7.64 27.05 -4.06
N ASN A 291 -8.75 27.81 -4.03
CA ASN A 291 -10.05 27.33 -4.50
C ASN A 291 -10.01 26.94 -5.99
N ARG A 292 -9.32 27.74 -6.81
CA ARG A 292 -9.18 27.46 -8.24
C ARG A 292 -8.35 26.20 -8.51
N LEU A 293 -7.24 26.05 -7.79
CA LEU A 293 -6.40 24.86 -7.85
C LEU A 293 -7.17 23.60 -7.44
N MET A 294 -7.98 23.67 -6.37
CA MET A 294 -8.81 22.55 -5.94
C MET A 294 -9.84 22.17 -7.00
N GLY A 295 -10.42 23.14 -7.71
CA GLY A 295 -11.29 22.87 -8.86
C GLY A 295 -10.59 22.16 -10.00
N GLU A 296 -9.33 22.53 -10.31
CA GLU A 296 -8.55 21.86 -11.35
C GLU A 296 -8.11 20.45 -10.95
N LEU A 297 -7.72 20.27 -9.70
CA LEU A 297 -7.41 18.94 -9.16
C LEU A 297 -8.59 17.98 -9.35
N TYR A 298 -9.82 18.46 -9.21
CA TYR A 298 -11.01 17.67 -9.51
C TYR A 298 -11.06 17.20 -10.97
N PHE A 299 -10.76 18.08 -11.93
CA PHE A 299 -10.74 17.70 -13.35
C PHE A 299 -9.58 16.75 -13.68
N LEU A 300 -8.41 17.01 -13.12
CA LEU A 300 -7.22 16.18 -13.33
C LEU A 300 -7.35 14.78 -12.71
N CYS A 301 -8.05 14.68 -11.60
CA CYS A 301 -8.34 13.40 -10.99
C CYS A 301 -9.27 12.52 -11.83
N LYS A 302 -10.03 13.07 -12.78
CA LYS A 302 -10.80 12.29 -13.76
C LYS A 302 -9.94 11.72 -14.89
N SER A 303 -8.70 12.20 -15.01
CA SER A 303 -7.77 11.67 -15.99
C SER A 303 -7.14 10.37 -15.49
N GLU A 304 -6.87 9.45 -16.38
CA GLU A 304 -6.20 8.18 -16.04
C GLU A 304 -4.70 8.35 -15.75
N ASN A 305 -4.19 9.60 -15.70
CA ASN A 305 -2.78 9.87 -15.50
C ASN A 305 -2.40 9.97 -14.02
N GLY A 306 -2.20 8.82 -13.38
CA GLY A 306 -1.82 8.71 -11.96
C GLY A 306 -0.53 9.44 -11.60
N GLU A 307 0.43 9.59 -12.54
CA GLU A 307 1.68 10.32 -12.27
C GLU A 307 1.47 11.82 -12.12
N LEU A 308 0.55 12.42 -12.89
CA LEU A 308 0.22 13.84 -12.77
C LEU A 308 -0.52 14.11 -11.44
N GLN A 309 -1.42 13.22 -11.04
CA GLN A 309 -2.10 13.27 -9.76
C GLN A 309 -1.11 13.29 -8.60
N ASP A 310 -0.11 12.43 -8.63
CA ASP A 310 0.96 12.36 -7.62
C ASP A 310 1.71 13.69 -7.47
N ARG A 311 1.98 14.37 -8.56
CA ARG A 311 2.69 15.64 -8.55
C ARG A 311 1.86 16.77 -7.99
N TYR A 312 0.59 16.81 -8.34
CA TYR A 312 -0.33 17.78 -7.73
C TYR A 312 -0.47 17.55 -6.25
N TYR A 313 -0.49 16.29 -5.82
CA TYR A 313 -0.50 15.96 -4.42
C TYR A 313 0.76 16.44 -3.68
N HIS A 314 1.95 16.13 -4.23
CA HIS A 314 3.20 16.61 -3.66
C HIS A 314 3.28 18.14 -3.66
N ALA A 315 2.74 18.79 -4.69
CA ALA A 315 2.62 20.23 -4.77
C ALA A 315 1.73 20.80 -3.65
N LEU A 316 0.59 20.18 -3.43
CA LEU A 316 -0.31 20.55 -2.35
C LEU A 316 0.38 20.41 -0.98
N MET A 317 1.13 19.33 -0.77
CA MET A 317 1.88 19.11 0.46
C MET A 317 2.96 20.18 0.70
N GLU A 318 3.62 20.62 -0.36
CA GLU A 318 4.60 21.68 -0.26
C GLU A 318 3.94 23.03 0.12
N ILE A 319 2.78 23.34 -0.44
CA ILE A 319 1.98 24.53 -0.08
C ILE A 319 1.62 24.49 1.41
N VAL A 320 1.22 23.31 1.89
CA VAL A 320 0.88 23.13 3.29
C VAL A 320 2.08 23.35 4.20
N ARG A 321 3.21 22.74 3.88
CA ARG A 321 4.44 22.93 4.64
C ARG A 321 4.83 24.41 4.72
N ILE A 322 4.77 25.11 3.62
CA ILE A 322 5.10 26.54 3.57
C ILE A 322 4.07 27.37 4.33
N SER A 323 2.78 27.03 4.25
CA SER A 323 1.75 27.77 4.99
C SER A 323 1.92 27.62 6.51
N VAL A 324 2.39 26.46 6.98
CA VAL A 324 2.68 26.21 8.41
C VAL A 324 3.92 26.97 8.87
N GLU A 325 4.94 27.11 8.03
CA GLU A 325 6.15 27.86 8.33
C GLU A 325 5.93 29.40 8.32
N SER A 326 4.79 29.88 7.81
CA SER A 326 4.49 31.31 7.72
C SER A 326 4.07 31.93 9.06
N LYS A 327 4.20 33.26 9.20
CA LYS A 327 3.80 33.99 10.42
C LYS A 327 2.29 33.89 10.74
N ASN A 328 1.44 33.70 9.70
CA ASN A 328 -0.02 33.56 9.80
C ASN A 328 -0.45 32.13 9.44
N SER A 329 0.30 31.16 9.90
CA SER A 329 0.13 29.73 9.51
C SER A 329 -1.30 29.21 9.66
N GLN A 330 -1.98 29.58 10.75
CA GLN A 330 -3.33 29.08 11.02
C GLN A 330 -4.35 29.56 9.97
N GLU A 331 -4.29 30.81 9.51
CA GLU A 331 -5.26 31.33 8.54
C GLU A 331 -5.07 30.72 7.14
N TYR A 332 -3.82 30.57 6.68
CA TYR A 332 -3.52 29.93 5.40
C TYR A 332 -3.91 28.46 5.41
N LEU A 333 -3.59 27.75 6.50
CA LEU A 333 -3.91 26.36 6.68
C LEU A 333 -5.43 26.13 6.75
N LYS A 334 -6.14 26.95 7.52
CA LYS A 334 -7.61 26.93 7.61
C LYS A 334 -8.25 27.18 6.25
N CYS A 335 -7.71 28.11 5.46
CA CYS A 335 -8.16 28.37 4.10
C CYS A 335 -7.99 27.14 3.20
N THR A 336 -6.83 26.48 3.24
CA THR A 336 -6.54 25.29 2.46
C THR A 336 -7.45 24.13 2.85
N LEU A 337 -7.60 23.88 4.14
CA LEU A 337 -8.50 22.84 4.67
C LEU A 337 -9.96 23.09 4.29
N THR A 338 -10.43 24.35 4.38
CA THR A 338 -11.78 24.71 3.98
C THR A 338 -12.03 24.48 2.50
N SER A 339 -11.06 24.85 1.65
CA SER A 339 -11.14 24.63 0.21
C SER A 339 -11.16 23.13 -0.13
N MET A 340 -10.34 22.33 0.54
CA MET A 340 -10.33 20.87 0.37
C MET A 340 -11.64 20.24 0.84
N LYS A 341 -12.12 20.60 2.03
CA LYS A 341 -13.38 20.12 2.59
C LYS A 341 -14.58 20.42 1.69
N SER A 342 -14.63 21.64 1.11
CA SER A 342 -15.70 22.05 0.20
C SER A 342 -15.73 21.22 -1.09
N ASN A 343 -14.59 20.71 -1.53
CA ASN A 343 -14.46 19.92 -2.73
C ASN A 343 -14.44 18.40 -2.46
N ALA A 344 -14.23 17.96 -1.22
CA ALA A 344 -14.11 16.55 -0.85
C ALA A 344 -15.30 15.71 -1.33
N LYS A 345 -16.52 16.22 -1.30
CA LYS A 345 -17.73 15.54 -1.78
C LYS A 345 -17.73 15.21 -3.28
N TYR A 346 -16.90 15.88 -4.07
CA TYR A 346 -16.78 15.63 -5.51
C TYR A 346 -15.70 14.61 -5.85
N PHE A 347 -14.86 14.22 -4.89
CA PHE A 347 -13.72 13.34 -5.08
C PHE A 347 -14.02 11.85 -4.84
N GLY A 348 -15.21 11.52 -4.34
CA GLY A 348 -15.65 10.15 -4.09
C GLY A 348 -15.83 9.25 -5.32
N TYR A 349 -15.49 9.74 -6.51
CA TYR A 349 -15.59 8.99 -7.77
C TYR A 349 -14.24 8.62 -8.38
N LEU A 350 -13.13 8.78 -7.64
CA LEU A 350 -11.80 8.79 -8.26
C LEU A 350 -10.88 7.68 -7.74
N SER A 351 -10.36 6.95 -8.69
CA SER A 351 -9.83 5.61 -8.49
C SER A 351 -8.42 5.48 -7.92
N ASN A 352 -7.57 6.50 -7.81
CA ASN A 352 -6.19 6.26 -7.38
C ASN A 352 -5.53 7.28 -6.44
N TYR A 353 -5.92 8.55 -6.42
CA TYR A 353 -5.39 9.56 -5.50
C TYR A 353 -6.47 10.55 -5.14
N ASP A 354 -7.06 10.29 -4.00
CA ASP A 354 -8.20 11.03 -3.52
C ASP A 354 -7.74 12.34 -2.85
N MET A 355 -8.43 13.45 -3.13
CA MET A 355 -8.24 14.68 -2.36
C MET A 355 -8.54 14.50 -0.87
N SER A 356 -9.29 13.46 -0.54
CA SER A 356 -9.45 12.98 0.82
C SER A 356 -8.10 12.68 1.47
N ASP A 357 -7.16 12.06 0.75
CA ASP A 357 -5.81 11.81 1.22
C ASP A 357 -5.06 13.11 1.55
N GLY A 358 -5.15 14.09 0.66
CA GLY A 358 -4.58 15.41 0.88
C GLY A 358 -5.19 16.10 2.10
N TYR A 359 -6.50 16.04 2.25
CA TYR A 359 -7.22 16.61 3.40
C TYR A 359 -6.85 15.90 4.71
N LEU A 360 -6.84 14.57 4.71
CA LEU A 360 -6.43 13.76 5.87
C LEU A 360 -4.98 14.00 6.26
N PHE A 361 -4.09 14.09 5.26
CA PHE A 361 -2.69 14.39 5.52
C PHE A 361 -2.52 15.76 6.20
N LEU A 362 -3.28 16.77 5.76
CA LEU A 362 -3.29 18.08 6.37
C LEU A 362 -3.78 18.04 7.80
N LEU A 363 -4.88 17.35 8.05
CA LEU A 363 -5.39 17.15 9.40
C LEU A 363 -4.38 16.43 10.28
N GLY A 364 -3.77 15.37 9.77
CA GLY A 364 -2.70 14.65 10.47
C GLY A 364 -1.51 15.54 10.79
N TYR A 365 -1.10 16.38 9.85
CA TYR A 365 -0.02 17.33 10.06
C TYR A 365 -0.37 18.40 11.11
N CYS A 366 -1.59 18.93 11.10
CA CYS A 366 -2.07 19.87 12.12
C CYS A 366 -2.06 19.24 13.51
N ILE A 367 -2.47 17.99 13.62
CA ILE A 367 -2.45 17.21 14.85
C ILE A 367 -1.00 16.97 15.30
N GLU A 368 -0.10 16.61 14.40
CA GLU A 368 1.32 16.42 14.68
C GLU A 368 1.98 17.70 15.24
N LYS A 369 1.63 18.85 14.67
CA LYS A 369 2.14 20.16 15.12
C LYS A 369 1.40 20.74 16.33
N ASP A 370 0.46 19.99 16.90
CA ASP A 370 -0.33 20.40 18.08
C ASP A 370 -1.09 21.72 17.87
N MET A 371 -1.69 21.90 16.70
CA MET A 371 -2.33 23.15 16.32
C MET A 371 -3.72 23.37 16.93
N GLY A 372 -4.30 22.38 17.60
CA GLY A 372 -5.56 22.50 18.34
C GLY A 372 -6.46 21.26 18.23
N GLU A 373 -7.42 21.12 19.18
CA GLU A 373 -8.35 19.97 19.23
C GLU A 373 -9.37 19.97 18.10
N GLU A 374 -9.65 21.14 17.49
CA GLU A 374 -10.62 21.28 16.41
C GLU A 374 -10.26 20.41 15.19
N TYR A 375 -8.96 20.20 14.93
CA TYR A 375 -8.47 19.37 13.83
C TYR A 375 -8.72 17.88 14.06
N ILE A 376 -8.64 17.39 15.28
CA ILE A 376 -8.98 16.01 15.64
C ILE A 376 -10.47 15.77 15.42
N LYS A 377 -11.32 16.70 15.83
CA LYS A 377 -12.77 16.62 15.59
C LYS A 377 -13.10 16.66 14.08
N ASP A 378 -12.43 17.52 13.33
CA ASP A 378 -12.60 17.60 11.87
C ASP A 378 -12.14 16.30 11.19
N PHE A 379 -11.06 15.66 11.66
CA PHE A 379 -10.59 14.36 11.17
C PHE A 379 -11.66 13.27 11.36
N VAL A 380 -12.24 13.16 12.56
CA VAL A 380 -13.30 12.19 12.84
C VAL A 380 -14.56 12.49 12.03
N ASN A 381 -14.95 13.76 11.91
CA ASN A 381 -16.08 14.16 11.08
C ASN A 381 -15.87 13.86 9.60
N PHE A 382 -14.63 13.99 9.10
CA PHE A 382 -14.30 13.61 7.75
C PHE A 382 -14.42 12.09 7.55
N LEU A 383 -13.90 11.29 8.49
CA LEU A 383 -14.07 9.83 8.45
C LEU A 383 -15.56 9.44 8.42
N LYS A 384 -16.42 10.12 9.22
CA LYS A 384 -17.88 9.90 9.21
C LYS A 384 -18.51 10.21 7.85
N SER A 385 -18.06 11.26 7.19
CA SER A 385 -18.59 11.64 5.88
C SER A 385 -18.05 10.77 4.74
N ALA A 386 -16.85 10.27 4.87
CA ALA A 386 -16.18 9.45 3.85
C ALA A 386 -16.95 8.14 3.57
N THR A 387 -17.55 7.53 4.60
CA THR A 387 -18.37 6.31 4.45
C THR A 387 -19.59 6.50 3.53
N VAL A 388 -20.15 7.71 3.49
CA VAL A 388 -21.37 8.00 2.75
C VAL A 388 -21.08 8.52 1.34
N VAL A 389 -19.95 9.21 1.15
CA VAL A 389 -19.69 10.03 -0.06
C VAL A 389 -18.59 9.46 -0.93
N MET A 390 -17.74 8.57 -0.41
CA MET A 390 -16.51 8.13 -1.08
C MET A 390 -16.35 6.60 -1.11
N PRO A 391 -17.08 5.89 -1.98
CA PRO A 391 -17.01 4.42 -2.04
C PRO A 391 -15.61 3.87 -2.37
N ASP A 392 -14.74 4.64 -3.01
CA ASP A 392 -13.37 4.24 -3.35
C ASP A 392 -12.33 4.63 -2.29
N PHE A 393 -12.68 5.43 -1.28
CA PHE A 393 -11.84 5.75 -0.14
C PHE A 393 -11.36 4.49 0.60
N GLU A 394 -12.21 3.49 0.65
CA GLU A 394 -11.96 2.21 1.29
C GLU A 394 -10.82 1.40 0.65
N LYS A 395 -10.54 1.62 -0.63
CA LYS A 395 -9.53 0.89 -1.42
C LYS A 395 -8.18 1.61 -1.49
N GLY A 396 -8.13 2.88 -1.10
CA GLY A 396 -6.94 3.71 -1.23
C GLY A 396 -5.83 3.36 -0.22
N ASN A 397 -4.68 2.86 -0.69
CA ASN A 397 -3.53 2.53 0.16
C ASN A 397 -3.01 3.71 0.95
N ARG A 398 -3.08 4.89 0.35
CA ARG A 398 -2.51 6.12 0.87
C ARG A 398 -3.39 6.71 1.96
N SER A 399 -4.71 6.67 1.77
CA SER A 399 -5.68 7.08 2.79
C SER A 399 -5.47 6.31 4.08
N ILE A 400 -5.26 5.00 3.98
CA ILE A 400 -5.02 4.13 5.13
C ILE A 400 -3.73 4.50 5.85
N GLU A 401 -2.65 4.78 5.12
CA GLU A 401 -1.38 5.18 5.70
C GLU A 401 -1.49 6.52 6.44
N ILE A 402 -2.19 7.49 5.85
CA ILE A 402 -2.41 8.80 6.46
C ILE A 402 -3.27 8.68 7.72
N VAL A 403 -4.37 7.92 7.66
CA VAL A 403 -5.23 7.65 8.81
C VAL A 403 -4.43 6.97 9.92
N ARG A 404 -3.62 5.95 9.58
CA ARG A 404 -2.74 5.28 10.52
C ARG A 404 -1.80 6.26 11.22
N ASN A 405 -1.05 7.05 10.43
CA ASN A 405 -0.08 8.00 10.98
C ASN A 405 -0.75 9.05 11.86
N THR A 406 -1.94 9.52 11.46
CA THR A 406 -2.72 10.48 12.25
C THR A 406 -3.15 9.90 13.58
N ILE A 407 -3.73 8.70 13.58
CA ILE A 407 -4.20 8.03 14.81
C ILE A 407 -3.03 7.76 15.75
N PHE A 408 -1.91 7.21 15.24
CA PHE A 408 -0.73 6.94 16.07
C PHE A 408 -0.11 8.23 16.62
N THR A 409 -0.18 9.34 15.89
CA THR A 409 0.23 10.66 16.39
C THR A 409 -0.67 11.12 17.54
N VAL A 410 -1.98 10.95 17.41
CA VAL A 410 -2.95 11.26 18.49
C VAL A 410 -2.68 10.41 19.73
N LEU A 411 -2.48 9.10 19.56
CA LEU A 411 -2.18 8.18 20.67
C LEU A 411 -0.85 8.54 21.36
N ARG A 412 0.20 8.93 20.64
CA ARG A 412 1.49 9.36 21.22
C ARG A 412 1.35 10.62 22.08
N ARG A 413 0.39 11.49 21.81
CA ARG A 413 0.12 12.67 22.64
C ARG A 413 -0.44 12.30 24.00
N ASN A 414 -0.98 11.10 24.15
CA ASN A 414 -1.50 10.49 25.37
C ASN A 414 -2.43 11.43 26.20
N ARG A 415 -3.27 12.17 25.49
CA ARG A 415 -4.28 13.04 26.11
C ARG A 415 -5.60 12.28 26.21
N LYS A 416 -6.17 12.20 27.39
CA LYS A 416 -7.41 11.43 27.66
C LYS A 416 -8.54 11.76 26.67
N ALA A 417 -8.79 13.04 26.40
CA ALA A 417 -9.82 13.47 25.43
C ALA A 417 -9.55 12.96 24.00
N ASP A 418 -8.29 13.01 23.56
CA ASP A 418 -7.86 12.58 22.22
C ASP A 418 -8.01 11.07 22.06
N ILE A 419 -7.68 10.30 23.11
CA ILE A 419 -7.79 8.83 23.13
C ILE A 419 -9.25 8.41 22.98
N TYR A 420 -10.19 9.04 23.69
CA TYR A 420 -11.63 8.76 23.52
C TYR A 420 -12.11 9.03 22.09
N ILE A 421 -11.64 10.11 21.45
CA ILE A 421 -11.98 10.39 20.05
C ILE A 421 -11.48 9.28 19.13
N VAL A 422 -10.29 8.73 19.39
CA VAL A 422 -9.78 7.56 18.63
C VAL A 422 -10.66 6.34 18.87
N ILE A 423 -11.01 6.05 20.11
CA ILE A 423 -11.90 4.91 20.46
C ILE A 423 -13.25 5.07 19.75
N ASP A 424 -13.85 6.26 19.76
CA ASP A 424 -15.11 6.53 19.05
C ASP A 424 -14.98 6.36 17.53
N SER A 425 -13.79 6.63 16.97
CA SER A 425 -13.55 6.46 15.54
C SER A 425 -13.36 4.99 15.12
N LEU A 426 -13.11 4.07 16.06
CA LEU A 426 -12.90 2.65 15.74
C LEU A 426 -14.10 1.99 15.07
N ASP A 427 -15.32 2.38 15.43
CA ASP A 427 -16.55 1.87 14.81
C ASP A 427 -16.67 2.29 13.33
N LEU A 428 -16.15 3.48 13.00
CA LEU A 428 -16.09 3.95 11.62
C LEU A 428 -15.02 3.20 10.83
N ILE A 429 -13.84 3.02 11.43
CA ILE A 429 -12.74 2.25 10.84
C ILE A 429 -13.18 0.81 10.59
N ARG A 430 -13.98 0.22 11.50
CA ARG A 430 -14.60 -1.10 11.31
C ARG A 430 -15.45 -1.17 10.04
N GLN A 431 -16.26 -0.15 9.75
CA GLN A 431 -17.08 -0.11 8.54
C GLN A 431 -16.23 -0.10 7.26
N PHE A 432 -15.07 0.56 7.28
CA PHE A 432 -14.10 0.49 6.19
C PHE A 432 -13.38 -0.87 6.16
N ALA A 433 -13.04 -1.42 7.32
CA ALA A 433 -12.38 -2.70 7.47
C ALA A 433 -13.17 -3.85 6.84
N ILE A 434 -14.50 -3.85 6.96
CA ILE A 434 -15.38 -4.84 6.33
C ILE A 434 -15.23 -4.86 4.79
N LYS A 435 -14.79 -3.76 4.20
CA LYS A 435 -14.70 -3.60 2.74
C LYS A 435 -13.27 -3.62 2.20
N SER A 436 -12.27 -3.51 3.04
CA SER A 436 -10.86 -3.43 2.63
C SER A 436 -9.91 -4.12 3.60
N GLU A 437 -9.16 -5.10 3.10
CA GLU A 437 -8.09 -5.83 3.81
C GLU A 437 -7.11 -4.90 4.52
N LYS A 438 -6.73 -3.81 3.88
CA LYS A 438 -5.78 -2.86 4.43
C LYS A 438 -6.33 -2.06 5.60
N TRP A 439 -7.61 -1.72 5.56
CA TRP A 439 -8.29 -1.10 6.70
C TRP A 439 -8.40 -2.05 7.87
N THR A 440 -8.57 -3.35 7.60
CA THR A 440 -8.55 -4.39 8.64
C THR A 440 -7.19 -4.45 9.33
N ILE A 441 -6.09 -4.45 8.57
CA ILE A 441 -4.74 -4.41 9.14
C ILE A 441 -4.56 -3.18 10.02
N LEU A 442 -4.99 -2.00 9.55
CA LEU A 442 -4.92 -0.77 10.33
C LEU A 442 -5.72 -0.85 11.63
N ALA A 443 -6.97 -1.31 11.56
CA ALA A 443 -7.81 -1.45 12.75
C ALA A 443 -7.13 -2.32 13.81
N ILE A 444 -6.58 -3.44 13.41
CA ILE A 444 -5.89 -4.35 14.31
C ILE A 444 -4.61 -3.75 14.87
N GLN A 445 -3.82 -3.03 14.07
CA GLN A 445 -2.65 -2.32 14.58
C GLN A 445 -3.01 -1.30 15.65
N ILE A 446 -4.15 -0.61 15.49
CA ILE A 446 -4.64 0.33 16.51
C ILE A 446 -5.01 -0.40 17.80
N PHE A 447 -5.68 -1.56 17.70
CA PHE A 447 -6.02 -2.36 18.88
C PHE A 447 -4.80 -2.91 19.60
N VAL A 448 -3.77 -3.36 18.86
CA VAL A 448 -2.50 -3.79 19.44
C VAL A 448 -1.82 -2.64 20.19
N GLU A 449 -1.93 -1.40 19.71
CA GLU A 449 -1.37 -0.25 20.44
C GLU A 449 -2.11 0.00 21.77
N PHE A 450 -3.42 -0.26 21.85
CA PHE A 450 -4.16 -0.19 23.11
C PHE A 450 -3.72 -1.24 24.13
N GLU A 451 -3.03 -2.29 23.71
CA GLU A 451 -2.41 -3.25 24.61
C GLU A 451 -1.15 -2.71 25.29
N ASN A 452 -0.66 -1.55 24.91
CA ASN A 452 0.49 -0.89 25.56
C ASN A 452 0.13 -0.41 26.97
N GLU A 453 1.07 -0.46 27.90
CA GLU A 453 0.91 -0.01 29.31
C GLU A 453 0.38 1.43 29.41
N ASN A 454 0.75 2.30 28.45
CA ASN A 454 0.27 3.68 28.43
C ASN A 454 -1.23 3.82 28.22
N PHE A 455 -1.91 2.77 27.72
CA PHE A 455 -3.33 2.77 27.40
C PHE A 455 -4.12 1.74 28.20
N LYS A 456 -3.57 1.25 29.30
CA LYS A 456 -4.18 0.22 30.14
C LYS A 456 -5.63 0.54 30.53
N ASP A 457 -5.91 1.80 30.88
CA ASP A 457 -7.24 2.25 31.31
C ASP A 457 -8.30 2.22 30.19
N TYR A 458 -7.88 2.12 28.92
CA TYR A 458 -8.76 2.11 27.75
C TYR A 458 -8.88 0.72 27.11
N PHE A 459 -8.13 -0.25 27.60
CA PHE A 459 -8.02 -1.56 26.99
C PHE A 459 -9.36 -2.32 26.96
N GLU A 460 -10.14 -2.25 28.00
CA GLU A 460 -11.45 -2.95 28.08
C GLU A 460 -12.41 -2.49 26.99
N ILE A 461 -12.54 -1.19 26.79
CA ILE A 461 -13.41 -0.60 25.77
C ILE A 461 -12.92 -0.93 24.36
N SER A 462 -11.60 -0.96 24.15
CA SER A 462 -11.01 -1.30 22.88
C SER A 462 -11.12 -2.80 22.57
N PHE A 463 -11.05 -3.66 23.57
CA PHE A 463 -11.14 -5.11 23.43
C PHE A 463 -12.51 -5.55 22.86
N GLU A 464 -13.61 -5.06 23.42
CA GLU A 464 -14.95 -5.33 22.89
C GLU A 464 -15.10 -4.90 21.42
N LYS A 465 -14.59 -3.70 21.09
CA LYS A 465 -14.60 -3.20 19.71
C LYS A 465 -13.74 -4.04 18.78
N HIS A 466 -12.62 -4.58 19.26
CA HIS A 466 -11.76 -5.49 18.49
C HIS A 466 -12.49 -6.80 18.17
N VAL A 467 -13.13 -7.41 19.16
CA VAL A 467 -13.94 -8.62 18.96
C VAL A 467 -15.07 -8.36 17.95
N ASN A 468 -15.79 -7.26 18.08
CA ASN A 468 -16.83 -6.86 17.13
C ASN A 468 -16.29 -6.62 15.71
N LEU A 469 -15.06 -6.09 15.57
CA LEU A 469 -14.40 -5.96 14.28
C LEU A 469 -14.14 -7.34 13.67
N LEU A 470 -13.46 -8.23 14.40
CA LEU A 470 -13.12 -9.56 13.92
C LEU A 470 -14.36 -10.34 13.48
N THR A 471 -15.45 -10.29 14.26
CA THR A 471 -16.73 -10.90 13.88
C THR A 471 -17.28 -10.34 12.56
N SER A 472 -17.18 -9.01 12.36
CA SER A 472 -17.75 -8.36 11.19
C SER A 472 -16.95 -8.58 9.89
N ILE A 473 -15.64 -8.82 9.98
CA ILE A 473 -14.77 -8.97 8.80
C ILE A 473 -14.68 -10.42 8.29
N GLN A 474 -15.08 -11.40 9.10
CA GLN A 474 -14.97 -12.82 8.74
C GLN A 474 -15.67 -13.16 7.43
N GLU A 475 -16.82 -12.57 7.16
CA GLU A 475 -17.57 -12.79 5.92
C GLU A 475 -16.89 -12.25 4.66
N SER A 476 -15.97 -11.29 4.82
CA SER A 476 -15.46 -10.47 3.70
C SER A 476 -14.09 -10.91 3.21
N TYR A 477 -13.34 -11.71 3.98
CA TYR A 477 -11.94 -12.00 3.68
C TYR A 477 -11.60 -13.48 3.66
N SER A 478 -10.59 -13.83 2.85
CA SER A 478 -10.08 -15.18 2.76
C SER A 478 -9.36 -15.62 4.04
N ASP A 479 -9.47 -16.91 4.36
CA ASP A 479 -8.76 -17.55 5.46
C ASP A 479 -7.23 -17.26 5.44
N LYS A 480 -6.63 -17.20 4.25
CA LYS A 480 -5.21 -16.87 4.10
C LYS A 480 -4.85 -15.48 4.64
N PHE A 481 -5.74 -14.51 4.48
CA PHE A 481 -5.54 -13.16 4.99
C PHE A 481 -5.72 -13.11 6.50
N LEU A 482 -6.78 -13.73 7.01
CA LEU A 482 -7.09 -13.75 8.44
C LEU A 482 -5.99 -14.41 9.30
N ARG A 483 -5.17 -15.28 8.69
CA ARG A 483 -3.98 -15.88 9.35
C ARG A 483 -2.93 -14.90 9.81
N THR A 484 -2.84 -13.76 9.15
CA THR A 484 -1.77 -12.76 9.38
C THR A 484 -2.17 -11.69 10.37
N LEU A 485 -3.42 -11.73 10.84
CA LEU A 485 -3.94 -10.71 11.74
C LEU A 485 -3.62 -11.03 13.20
N PRO A 486 -3.12 -10.08 13.98
CA PRO A 486 -3.00 -10.26 15.42
C PRO A 486 -4.39 -10.35 16.05
N HIS A 487 -4.52 -11.26 17.01
CA HIS A 487 -5.74 -11.47 17.78
C HIS A 487 -5.72 -10.67 19.07
N PRO A 488 -6.90 -10.41 19.66
CA PRO A 488 -6.98 -9.80 20.98
C PRO A 488 -6.20 -10.63 21.99
N ASN A 489 -5.38 -10.00 22.79
CA ASN A 489 -4.62 -10.67 23.84
C ASN A 489 -5.54 -10.98 25.01
N PHE A 490 -6.05 -12.21 25.08
CA PHE A 490 -6.98 -12.67 26.10
C PHE A 490 -6.35 -12.70 27.48
N LYS A 491 -5.09 -13.12 27.59
CA LYS A 491 -4.36 -13.16 28.84
C LYS A 491 -4.24 -11.78 29.47
N ARG A 492 -3.92 -10.78 28.66
CA ARG A 492 -3.85 -9.40 29.14
C ARG A 492 -5.22 -8.84 29.51
N PHE A 493 -6.25 -9.18 28.73
CA PHE A 493 -7.63 -8.77 29.05
C PHE A 493 -8.06 -9.29 30.41
N LEU A 494 -7.75 -10.56 30.74
CA LEU A 494 -8.06 -11.13 32.04
C LEU A 494 -7.31 -10.44 33.17
N GLY A 495 -6.05 -10.04 32.97
CA GLY A 495 -5.25 -9.24 33.90
C GLY A 495 -5.19 -9.74 35.34
N GLU A 496 -4.59 -8.93 36.22
CA GLU A 496 -4.49 -9.19 37.68
C GLU A 496 -5.64 -8.53 38.50
N SER A 497 -6.70 -8.02 37.87
CA SER A 497 -7.68 -7.16 38.53
C SER A 497 -8.71 -7.92 39.37
N GLU A 498 -9.30 -7.22 40.35
CA GLU A 498 -10.38 -7.73 41.22
C GLU A 498 -11.66 -8.12 40.46
N ASN A 499 -11.87 -7.63 39.26
CA ASN A 499 -13.06 -7.89 38.42
C ASN A 499 -12.88 -9.07 37.44
N ARG A 500 -12.03 -10.05 37.74
CA ARG A 500 -11.77 -11.20 36.86
C ARG A 500 -13.01 -11.98 36.43
N ILE A 501 -13.97 -12.18 37.31
CA ILE A 501 -15.17 -12.97 37.03
C ILE A 501 -15.99 -12.29 35.90
N GLU A 502 -16.18 -10.99 35.96
CA GLU A 502 -16.91 -10.24 34.91
C GLU A 502 -16.15 -10.27 33.59
N ARG A 503 -14.85 -10.14 33.60
CA ARG A 503 -14.00 -10.25 32.41
C ARG A 503 -13.99 -11.65 31.80
N VAL A 504 -13.99 -12.67 32.62
CA VAL A 504 -14.12 -14.05 32.13
C VAL A 504 -15.45 -14.25 31.40
N GLN A 505 -16.55 -13.69 31.90
CA GLN A 505 -17.84 -13.79 31.23
C GLN A 505 -17.83 -13.03 29.89
N ILE A 506 -17.30 -11.82 29.82
CA ILE A 506 -17.15 -11.05 28.56
C ILE A 506 -16.29 -11.81 27.56
N LEU A 507 -15.17 -12.39 28.01
CA LEU A 507 -14.30 -13.19 27.16
C LEU A 507 -15.04 -14.43 26.62
N LYS A 508 -15.77 -15.14 27.48
CA LYS A 508 -16.56 -16.31 27.13
C LYS A 508 -17.59 -15.97 26.04
N ASP A 509 -18.39 -14.93 26.26
CA ASP A 509 -19.43 -14.52 25.31
C ASP A 509 -18.81 -14.07 23.97
N SER A 510 -17.70 -13.31 24.00
CA SER A 510 -16.99 -12.86 22.83
C SER A 510 -16.37 -14.01 22.05
N PHE A 511 -15.75 -14.97 22.74
CA PHE A 511 -15.15 -16.16 22.13
C PHE A 511 -16.20 -17.02 21.43
N ILE A 512 -17.31 -17.29 22.12
CA ILE A 512 -18.41 -18.09 21.57
C ILE A 512 -19.00 -17.42 20.32
N GLN A 513 -19.17 -16.08 20.35
CA GLN A 513 -19.65 -15.34 19.19
C GLN A 513 -18.69 -15.47 18.01
N LEU A 514 -17.39 -15.26 18.23
CA LEU A 514 -16.37 -15.40 17.18
C LEU A 514 -16.32 -16.82 16.62
N MET A 515 -16.43 -17.82 17.47
CA MET A 515 -16.40 -19.21 17.05
C MET A 515 -17.63 -19.60 16.22
N ARG A 516 -18.83 -19.13 16.60
CA ARG A 516 -20.04 -19.33 15.80
C ARG A 516 -19.90 -18.81 14.39
N GLU A 517 -19.33 -17.60 14.25
CA GLU A 517 -19.11 -17.02 12.94
C GLU A 517 -18.00 -17.76 12.17
N ALA A 518 -16.93 -18.17 12.82
CA ALA A 518 -15.88 -18.99 12.22
C ALA A 518 -16.43 -20.32 11.68
N TYR A 519 -17.32 -20.97 12.41
CA TYR A 519 -18.01 -22.18 11.95
C TYR A 519 -18.92 -21.90 10.77
N ARG A 520 -19.75 -20.85 10.86
CA ARG A 520 -20.68 -20.48 9.79
C ARG A 520 -19.96 -20.24 8.46
N LEU A 521 -18.72 -19.76 8.50
CA LEU A 521 -17.92 -19.34 7.34
C LEU A 521 -16.78 -20.32 6.99
N ASP A 522 -16.68 -21.46 7.66
CA ASP A 522 -15.62 -22.46 7.47
C ASP A 522 -14.19 -21.90 7.62
N MET A 523 -13.98 -21.13 8.67
CA MET A 523 -12.74 -20.42 8.91
C MET A 523 -11.81 -21.14 9.91
N ALA A 524 -11.29 -22.30 9.52
CA ALA A 524 -10.48 -23.17 10.37
C ALA A 524 -9.30 -22.47 11.07
N ARG A 525 -8.67 -21.49 10.43
CA ARG A 525 -7.47 -20.87 10.98
C ARG A 525 -7.74 -19.73 11.95
N MET A 526 -8.80 -19.01 11.79
CA MET A 526 -9.19 -18.04 12.80
C MET A 526 -9.54 -18.77 14.08
N SER A 527 -10.23 -19.88 13.96
CA SER A 527 -10.50 -20.80 15.08
C SER A 527 -9.20 -21.23 15.76
N TYR A 528 -8.18 -21.61 14.98
CA TYR A 528 -6.84 -21.95 15.50
C TYR A 528 -6.28 -20.86 16.40
N GLN A 529 -6.21 -19.64 15.92
CA GLN A 529 -5.58 -18.56 16.66
C GLN A 529 -6.36 -18.18 17.91
N LEU A 530 -7.71 -18.23 17.83
CA LEU A 530 -8.55 -18.00 18.99
C LEU A 530 -8.34 -19.09 20.07
N PHE A 531 -8.24 -20.35 19.64
CA PHE A 531 -7.93 -21.43 20.56
C PHE A 531 -6.52 -21.34 21.14
N TYR A 532 -5.54 -20.92 20.36
CA TYR A 532 -4.18 -20.71 20.84
C TYR A 532 -4.14 -19.65 21.95
N GLU A 533 -4.82 -18.53 21.76
CA GLU A 533 -4.95 -17.47 22.77
C GLU A 533 -5.69 -17.96 24.03
N LEU A 534 -6.75 -18.75 23.84
CA LEU A 534 -7.49 -19.37 24.94
C LEU A 534 -6.60 -20.38 25.71
N GLN A 535 -5.85 -21.19 24.99
CA GLN A 535 -4.91 -22.16 25.56
C GLN A 535 -3.81 -21.44 26.39
N ASP A 536 -3.26 -20.34 25.89
CA ASP A 536 -2.27 -19.55 26.61
C ASP A 536 -2.85 -18.99 27.93
N CYS A 537 -4.13 -18.58 27.92
CA CYS A 537 -4.83 -18.18 29.12
C CYS A 537 -5.02 -19.34 30.11
N ILE A 538 -5.56 -20.46 29.66
CA ILE A 538 -5.91 -21.62 30.51
C ILE A 538 -4.64 -22.20 31.13
N THR A 539 -3.55 -22.22 30.38
CA THR A 539 -2.27 -22.82 30.83
C THR A 539 -1.38 -21.84 31.61
N ASP A 540 -1.85 -20.62 31.89
CA ASP A 540 -1.13 -19.66 32.72
C ASP A 540 -1.16 -20.09 34.21
N GLU A 541 0.00 -20.16 34.83
CA GLU A 541 0.19 -20.55 36.24
C GLU A 541 -0.36 -19.50 37.21
N ASN A 542 -0.50 -18.24 36.78
CA ASN A 542 -1.01 -17.14 37.59
C ASN A 542 -2.53 -17.06 37.64
N ILE A 543 -3.24 -17.87 36.87
CA ILE A 543 -4.71 -17.90 36.84
C ILE A 543 -5.22 -18.84 37.98
N THR A 544 -6.27 -18.41 38.67
CA THR A 544 -6.92 -19.24 39.71
C THR A 544 -7.62 -20.45 39.10
N GLU A 545 -7.75 -21.54 39.88
CA GLU A 545 -8.41 -22.74 39.47
C GLU A 545 -9.84 -22.46 38.98
N ALA A 546 -10.64 -21.73 39.74
CA ALA A 546 -12.02 -21.35 39.36
C ALA A 546 -12.08 -20.55 38.02
N THR A 547 -11.10 -19.68 37.77
CA THR A 547 -11.00 -18.97 36.48
C THR A 547 -10.69 -19.95 35.35
N ARG A 548 -9.79 -20.88 35.57
CA ARG A 548 -9.41 -21.94 34.62
C ARG A 548 -10.57 -22.85 34.26
N GLU A 549 -11.31 -23.32 35.27
CA GLU A 549 -12.54 -24.13 35.09
C GLU A 549 -13.57 -23.37 34.23
N SER A 550 -13.82 -22.08 34.53
CA SER A 550 -14.74 -21.26 33.77
C SER A 550 -14.28 -21.01 32.32
N LEU A 551 -12.95 -20.93 32.06
CA LEU A 551 -12.42 -20.84 30.70
C LEU A 551 -12.50 -22.18 29.96
N MET A 552 -12.34 -23.29 30.65
CA MET A 552 -12.51 -24.62 30.06
C MET A 552 -13.96 -24.89 29.60
N GLU A 553 -14.97 -24.31 30.25
CA GLU A 553 -16.36 -24.37 29.77
C GLU A 553 -16.48 -23.84 28.31
N ILE A 554 -15.59 -22.93 27.88
CA ILE A 554 -15.59 -22.46 26.49
C ILE A 554 -15.32 -23.61 25.53
N TYR A 555 -14.34 -24.46 25.84
CA TYR A 555 -14.09 -25.67 25.04
C TYR A 555 -15.28 -26.58 24.96
N PHE A 556 -15.98 -26.77 26.08
CA PHE A 556 -17.14 -27.63 26.12
C PHE A 556 -18.30 -27.11 25.26
N ILE A 557 -18.58 -25.81 25.35
CA ILE A 557 -19.60 -25.16 24.51
C ILE A 557 -19.23 -25.27 23.04
N VAL A 558 -17.93 -25.12 22.72
CA VAL A 558 -17.45 -25.20 21.34
C VAL A 558 -17.56 -26.63 20.81
N ILE A 559 -17.27 -27.63 21.63
CA ILE A 559 -17.50 -29.04 21.27
C ILE A 559 -18.98 -29.24 20.95
N GLU A 560 -19.90 -28.78 21.77
CA GLU A 560 -21.34 -28.90 21.50
C GLU A 560 -21.75 -28.24 20.18
N GLN A 561 -21.18 -27.11 19.85
CA GLN A 561 -21.43 -26.44 18.57
C GLN A 561 -20.80 -27.18 17.39
N SER A 562 -19.61 -27.75 17.56
CA SER A 562 -18.93 -28.55 16.54
C SER A 562 -19.69 -29.78 16.13
N LEU A 563 -20.39 -30.42 17.08
CA LEU A 563 -21.19 -31.61 16.83
C LEU A 563 -22.40 -31.33 15.91
N MET A 564 -22.85 -30.10 15.88
CA MET A 564 -23.94 -29.63 15.01
C MET A 564 -23.46 -29.16 13.64
N SER A 565 -22.16 -29.03 13.43
CA SER A 565 -21.55 -28.47 12.23
C SER A 565 -21.26 -29.55 11.19
N THR A 566 -21.43 -29.18 9.91
CA THR A 566 -21.04 -30.02 8.76
C THR A 566 -19.56 -29.86 8.38
N HIS A 567 -18.80 -29.03 9.09
CA HIS A 567 -17.40 -28.73 8.81
C HIS A 567 -16.44 -29.68 9.54
N GLU A 568 -16.22 -30.80 8.95
CA GLU A 568 -15.48 -31.93 9.53
C GLU A 568 -14.03 -31.58 9.88
N ASP A 569 -13.28 -31.00 8.94
CA ASP A 569 -11.89 -30.60 9.16
C ASP A 569 -11.74 -29.60 10.32
N LEU A 570 -12.68 -28.65 10.44
CA LEU A 570 -12.66 -27.66 11.50
C LEU A 570 -12.94 -28.29 12.86
N ASN A 571 -13.86 -29.26 12.91
CA ASN A 571 -14.20 -29.98 14.13
C ASN A 571 -13.00 -30.78 14.66
N ILE A 572 -12.33 -31.53 13.80
CA ILE A 572 -11.13 -32.31 14.15
C ILE A 572 -10.01 -31.38 14.64
N LEU A 573 -9.81 -30.29 13.95
CA LEU A 573 -8.79 -29.30 14.30
C LEU A 573 -9.02 -28.74 15.72
N MET A 574 -10.25 -28.40 16.06
CA MET A 574 -10.60 -27.85 17.38
C MET A 574 -10.43 -28.87 18.50
N LEU A 575 -10.80 -30.11 18.24
CA LEU A 575 -10.58 -31.19 19.20
C LEU A 575 -9.09 -31.44 19.43
N SER A 576 -8.26 -31.30 18.39
CA SER A 576 -6.81 -31.45 18.54
C SER A 576 -6.22 -30.36 19.45
N TRP A 577 -6.71 -29.13 19.40
CA TRP A 577 -6.24 -28.09 20.31
C TRP A 577 -6.75 -28.26 21.73
N MET A 578 -7.98 -28.73 21.89
CA MET A 578 -8.47 -29.10 23.21
C MET A 578 -7.58 -30.19 23.82
N GLN A 579 -7.23 -31.22 23.05
CA GLN A 579 -6.30 -32.25 23.48
C GLN A 579 -4.94 -31.65 23.88
N GLU A 580 -4.37 -30.78 23.07
CA GLU A 580 -3.12 -30.12 23.36
C GLU A 580 -3.19 -29.29 24.66
N ALA A 581 -4.27 -28.51 24.84
CA ALA A 581 -4.50 -27.77 26.07
C ALA A 581 -4.55 -28.67 27.30
N ILE A 582 -5.30 -29.76 27.22
CA ILE A 582 -5.40 -30.75 28.29
C ILE A 582 -4.03 -31.38 28.60
N GLU A 583 -3.26 -31.71 27.59
CA GLU A 583 -1.91 -32.26 27.75
C GLU A 583 -0.93 -31.29 28.41
N ILE A 584 -1.03 -29.98 28.09
CA ILE A 584 -0.23 -28.94 28.71
C ILE A 584 -0.62 -28.76 30.17
N LEU A 585 -1.94 -28.73 30.48
CA LEU A 585 -2.45 -28.63 31.85
C LEU A 585 -1.97 -29.80 32.72
N ASP A 586 -2.04 -31.01 32.18
CA ASP A 586 -1.56 -32.21 32.87
C ASP A 586 -0.04 -32.14 33.12
N ARG A 587 0.74 -31.80 32.08
CA ARG A 587 2.21 -31.66 32.18
C ARG A 587 2.65 -30.61 33.18
N LYS A 588 1.94 -29.48 33.24
CA LYS A 588 2.20 -28.40 34.19
C LYS A 588 1.61 -28.62 35.59
N LYS A 589 0.90 -29.72 35.80
CA LYS A 589 0.18 -30.03 37.04
C LYS A 589 -0.87 -29.00 37.45
N LEU A 590 -1.52 -28.40 36.43
CA LEU A 590 -2.59 -27.41 36.59
C LEU A 590 -3.99 -28.03 36.48
N MET A 591 -4.07 -29.34 36.27
CA MET A 591 -5.33 -30.07 36.16
C MET A 591 -5.84 -30.38 37.57
N SER A 592 -7.00 -29.85 37.95
CA SER A 592 -7.69 -30.25 39.16
C SER A 592 -8.44 -31.58 38.96
N GLU A 593 -8.74 -32.26 40.06
CA GLU A 593 -9.51 -33.48 40.06
C GLU A 593 -10.89 -33.26 39.44
N ASN A 594 -11.59 -32.21 39.86
CA ASN A 594 -12.91 -31.84 39.34
C ASN A 594 -12.89 -31.55 37.84
N LEU A 595 -11.91 -30.79 37.37
CA LEU A 595 -11.74 -30.47 35.94
C LEU A 595 -11.48 -31.74 35.12
N GLY A 596 -10.63 -32.66 35.62
CA GLY A 596 -10.35 -33.90 34.96
C GLY A 596 -11.60 -34.80 34.85
N GLU A 597 -12.41 -34.90 35.91
CA GLU A 597 -13.69 -35.63 35.91
C GLU A 597 -14.67 -35.01 34.90
N GLU A 598 -14.80 -33.70 34.88
CA GLU A 598 -15.71 -32.99 33.97
C GLU A 598 -15.34 -33.23 32.49
N ILE A 599 -14.05 -33.13 32.15
CA ILE A 599 -13.54 -33.38 30.80
C ILE A 599 -13.88 -34.79 30.33
N ILE A 600 -13.59 -35.78 31.15
CA ILE A 600 -13.84 -37.20 30.79
C ILE A 600 -15.33 -37.47 30.62
N ASN A 601 -16.16 -37.00 31.54
CA ASN A 601 -17.60 -37.15 31.45
C ASN A 601 -18.18 -36.52 30.18
N ILE A 602 -17.77 -35.30 29.84
CA ILE A 602 -18.24 -34.62 28.65
C ILE A 602 -17.82 -35.38 27.37
N ILE A 603 -16.57 -35.81 27.28
CA ILE A 603 -16.10 -36.56 26.11
C ILE A 603 -16.85 -37.89 25.97
N ILE A 604 -17.06 -38.61 27.03
CA ILE A 604 -17.80 -39.89 27.02
C ILE A 604 -19.26 -39.70 26.63
N ASP A 605 -19.92 -38.70 27.24
CA ASP A 605 -21.29 -38.33 26.88
C ASP A 605 -21.42 -38.02 25.39
N LYS A 606 -20.47 -37.28 24.86
CA LYS A 606 -20.48 -36.93 23.43
C LYS A 606 -20.22 -38.13 22.53
N ILE A 607 -19.27 -39.01 22.83
CA ILE A 607 -19.02 -40.23 22.03
C ILE A 607 -20.28 -41.10 21.94
N THR A 608 -21.08 -41.17 23.01
CA THR A 608 -22.32 -41.97 23.08
C THR A 608 -23.55 -41.26 22.49
N GLN A 609 -23.40 -40.04 21.99
CA GLN A 609 -24.51 -39.28 21.42
C GLN A 609 -24.90 -39.80 20.02
N THR A 610 -26.20 -40.03 19.80
CA THR A 610 -26.71 -40.44 18.48
C THR A 610 -26.68 -39.28 17.49
N GLY A 611 -26.31 -39.56 16.23
CA GLY A 611 -26.28 -38.56 15.17
C GLY A 611 -24.98 -37.76 15.09
N MET A 612 -23.97 -38.06 15.88
CA MET A 612 -22.65 -37.49 15.79
C MET A 612 -21.94 -37.96 14.51
N ASN A 613 -21.11 -37.06 13.90
CA ASN A 613 -20.19 -37.43 12.84
C ASN A 613 -19.18 -38.49 13.32
N GLU A 614 -18.94 -39.53 12.53
CA GLU A 614 -18.07 -40.66 12.89
C GLU A 614 -16.61 -40.24 13.05
N ASP A 615 -16.08 -39.32 12.22
CA ASP A 615 -14.70 -38.88 12.32
C ASP A 615 -14.45 -38.08 13.61
N VAL A 616 -15.43 -37.29 14.03
CA VAL A 616 -15.39 -36.57 15.32
C VAL A 616 -15.42 -37.59 16.47
N ARG A 617 -16.26 -38.63 16.35
CA ARG A 617 -16.35 -39.71 17.34
C ARG A 617 -15.03 -40.48 17.44
N GLU A 618 -14.42 -40.84 16.32
CA GLU A 618 -13.12 -41.50 16.30
C GLU A 618 -12.02 -40.62 16.93
N TYR A 619 -12.07 -39.34 16.69
CA TYR A 619 -11.12 -38.42 17.28
C TYR A 619 -11.26 -38.31 18.80
N LEU A 620 -12.48 -38.12 19.30
CA LEU A 620 -12.77 -38.12 20.74
C LEU A 620 -12.37 -39.44 21.42
N LEU A 621 -12.63 -40.56 20.74
CA LEU A 621 -12.15 -41.85 21.21
C LEU A 621 -10.64 -41.94 21.25
N GLY A 622 -9.95 -41.41 20.21
CA GLY A 622 -8.50 -41.31 20.16
C GLY A 622 -7.89 -40.51 21.32
N MET A 623 -8.58 -39.48 21.80
CA MET A 623 -8.17 -38.77 23.02
C MET A 623 -8.24 -39.66 24.26
N ILE A 624 -9.33 -40.42 24.43
CA ILE A 624 -9.49 -41.36 25.54
C ILE A 624 -8.47 -42.50 25.42
N SER A 625 -8.26 -43.01 24.22
CA SER A 625 -7.25 -44.04 23.93
C SER A 625 -5.84 -43.52 24.28
N GLY A 626 -5.51 -42.27 23.93
CA GLY A 626 -4.24 -41.65 24.33
C GLY A 626 -4.05 -41.63 25.85
N TRP A 627 -5.11 -41.41 26.60
CA TRP A 627 -5.06 -41.49 28.08
C TRP A 627 -4.95 -42.90 28.59
N SER A 628 -5.60 -43.86 27.98
CA SER A 628 -5.52 -45.25 28.35
C SER A 628 -4.12 -45.87 28.13
N ILE A 629 -3.44 -45.49 27.04
CA ILE A 629 -2.07 -45.90 26.74
C ILE A 629 -1.08 -45.29 27.72
N ARG A 630 -1.33 -44.11 28.23
CA ARG A 630 -0.47 -43.44 29.23
C ARG A 630 -0.51 -44.06 30.63
N PHE A 631 -1.19 -45.14 30.82
CA PHE A 631 -1.00 -46.02 32.00
C PHE A 631 0.41 -46.66 32.07
N GLU A 632 1.30 -46.29 31.13
CA GLU A 632 2.65 -46.85 31.07
C GLU A 632 3.58 -46.44 32.21
N LYS A 633 4.44 -47.38 32.54
CA LYS A 633 5.50 -47.25 33.52
C LYS A 633 6.54 -46.20 33.06
N GLY A 634 6.60 -45.08 33.75
CA GLY A 634 7.64 -44.08 33.51
C GLY A 634 7.18 -42.63 33.41
N ASN A 635 5.90 -42.33 33.37
CA ASN A 635 5.40 -40.96 33.40
C ASN A 635 4.57 -40.66 34.68
N PRO A 636 5.20 -40.56 35.87
CA PRO A 636 4.49 -40.41 37.15
C PRO A 636 3.79 -39.05 37.32
N GLN A 637 3.70 -38.26 36.25
CA GLN A 637 3.16 -36.90 36.28
C GLN A 637 1.79 -36.78 35.63
N ASN A 638 1.28 -37.83 35.00
CA ASN A 638 -0.02 -37.82 34.32
C ASN A 638 -1.15 -37.90 35.35
N PHE A 639 -2.08 -36.94 35.35
CA PHE A 639 -3.19 -36.88 36.31
C PHE A 639 -4.05 -38.16 36.32
N VAL A 640 -4.23 -38.79 35.13
CA VAL A 640 -4.95 -40.06 34.98
C VAL A 640 -4.30 -41.19 35.77
N LEU A 641 -2.98 -41.17 35.90
CA LEU A 641 -2.24 -42.17 36.66
C LEU A 641 -2.30 -42.00 38.16
N ILE A 642 -2.39 -40.75 38.60
CA ILE A 642 -2.29 -40.40 40.02
C ILE A 642 -3.63 -40.60 40.74
N ASN A 643 -4.75 -40.29 40.06
CA ASN A 643 -6.05 -40.25 40.67
C ASN A 643 -6.88 -41.54 40.43
N LYS A 644 -7.22 -42.23 41.48
CA LYS A 644 -8.02 -43.44 41.45
C LYS A 644 -9.43 -43.18 40.88
N GLN A 645 -10.07 -42.07 41.21
CA GLN A 645 -11.45 -41.76 40.77
C GLN A 645 -11.47 -41.53 39.25
N ILE A 646 -10.47 -40.78 38.72
CA ILE A 646 -10.31 -40.57 37.30
C ILE A 646 -10.13 -41.88 36.54
N ARG A 647 -9.31 -42.82 37.06
CA ARG A 647 -9.15 -44.16 36.45
C ARG A 647 -10.45 -44.93 36.41
N VAL A 648 -11.19 -44.94 37.52
CA VAL A 648 -12.51 -45.61 37.60
C VAL A 648 -13.50 -44.97 36.62
N LEU A 649 -13.51 -43.64 36.53
CA LEU A 649 -14.39 -42.92 35.61
C LEU A 649 -14.07 -43.24 34.14
N LEU A 650 -12.81 -43.29 33.78
CA LEU A 650 -12.37 -43.66 32.44
C LEU A 650 -12.75 -45.07 32.05
N ILE A 651 -12.62 -46.04 32.98
CA ILE A 651 -13.01 -47.44 32.77
C ILE A 651 -14.51 -47.54 32.54
N ASN A 652 -15.30 -46.92 33.41
CA ASN A 652 -16.76 -46.92 33.28
C ASN A 652 -17.23 -46.23 32.01
N GLY A 653 -16.53 -45.15 31.62
CA GLY A 653 -16.79 -44.42 30.37
C GLY A 653 -16.54 -45.30 29.14
N LEU A 654 -15.36 -45.92 29.05
CA LEU A 654 -15.06 -46.85 27.94
C LEU A 654 -16.02 -48.04 27.90
N HIS A 655 -16.45 -48.55 29.04
CA HIS A 655 -17.48 -49.57 29.10
C HIS A 655 -18.83 -49.07 28.53
N SER A 656 -19.26 -47.84 28.88
CA SER A 656 -20.48 -47.23 28.35
C SER A 656 -20.39 -46.99 26.83
N VAL A 657 -19.24 -46.52 26.33
CA VAL A 657 -18.99 -46.38 24.88
C VAL A 657 -19.00 -47.78 24.19
N GLY A 658 -18.48 -48.78 24.83
CA GLY A 658 -18.55 -50.19 24.37
C GLY A 658 -19.97 -50.69 24.24
N LEU A 659 -20.83 -50.44 25.23
CA LEU A 659 -22.26 -50.76 25.14
C LEU A 659 -22.96 -50.02 24.00
N PHE A 660 -22.72 -48.73 23.87
CA PHE A 660 -23.24 -47.92 22.75
C PHE A 660 -22.79 -48.48 21.39
N SER A 661 -21.55 -48.92 21.26
CA SER A 661 -21.04 -49.49 20.01
C SER A 661 -21.72 -50.83 19.67
N LEU A 662 -22.07 -51.63 20.68
CA LEU A 662 -22.85 -52.85 20.49
C LEU A 662 -24.29 -52.57 20.08
N GLU A 663 -24.96 -51.62 20.71
CA GLU A 663 -26.33 -51.20 20.41
C GLU A 663 -26.47 -50.59 19.01
N THR A 664 -25.48 -49.82 18.59
CA THR A 664 -25.47 -49.18 17.27
C THR A 664 -24.83 -50.02 16.17
N LEU A 665 -24.29 -51.20 16.52
CA LEU A 665 -23.50 -52.07 15.63
C LEU A 665 -22.32 -51.35 14.96
N ASN A 666 -21.70 -50.40 15.66
CA ASN A 666 -20.50 -49.70 15.19
C ASN A 666 -19.26 -50.56 15.42
N ILE A 667 -18.86 -51.31 14.39
CA ILE A 667 -17.77 -52.28 14.47
C ILE A 667 -16.40 -51.57 14.67
N ALA A 668 -16.17 -50.44 14.02
CA ALA A 668 -14.92 -49.69 14.12
C ALA A 668 -14.72 -49.19 15.56
N LEU A 669 -15.78 -48.62 16.13
CA LEU A 669 -15.80 -48.14 17.51
C LEU A 669 -15.54 -49.28 18.50
N LEU A 670 -16.21 -50.43 18.34
CA LEU A 670 -16.03 -51.59 19.20
C LEU A 670 -14.61 -52.15 19.14
N LYS A 671 -14.00 -52.19 17.94
CA LYS A 671 -12.62 -52.63 17.74
C LYS A 671 -11.65 -51.75 18.52
N ASN A 672 -11.80 -50.43 18.40
CA ASN A 672 -10.92 -49.46 19.07
C ASN A 672 -11.05 -49.55 20.59
N ILE A 673 -12.29 -49.60 21.11
CA ILE A 673 -12.52 -49.75 22.55
C ILE A 673 -11.98 -51.06 23.10
N SER A 674 -12.13 -52.16 22.34
CA SER A 674 -11.59 -53.46 22.75
C SER A 674 -10.06 -53.39 22.86
N ASN A 675 -9.38 -52.71 21.97
CA ASN A 675 -7.95 -52.52 22.05
C ASN A 675 -7.56 -51.64 23.26
N ASP A 676 -8.26 -50.54 23.48
CA ASP A 676 -7.98 -49.61 24.57
C ASP A 676 -8.17 -50.26 25.95
N LEU A 677 -9.29 -50.95 26.16
CA LEU A 677 -9.53 -51.70 27.39
C LEU A 677 -8.49 -52.80 27.60
N GLY A 678 -8.05 -53.46 26.54
CA GLY A 678 -7.00 -54.49 26.59
C GLY A 678 -5.66 -53.89 27.05
N TRP A 679 -5.25 -52.80 26.48
CA TRP A 679 -4.05 -52.10 26.87
C TRP A 679 -4.14 -51.53 28.30
N MET A 680 -5.27 -50.95 28.67
CA MET A 680 -5.47 -50.48 30.03
C MET A 680 -5.35 -51.65 31.04
N LEU A 681 -5.91 -52.80 30.73
CA LEU A 681 -5.84 -53.98 31.62
C LEU A 681 -4.40 -54.50 31.75
N ILE A 682 -3.65 -54.58 30.64
CA ILE A 682 -2.24 -54.96 30.65
C ILE A 682 -1.42 -53.97 31.47
N ASN A 683 -1.60 -52.68 31.24
CA ASN A 683 -0.89 -51.63 31.95
C ASN A 683 -1.26 -51.58 33.45
N ALA A 684 -2.54 -51.78 33.78
CA ALA A 684 -2.99 -51.87 35.16
C ALA A 684 -2.36 -53.06 35.90
N LEU A 685 -2.22 -54.22 35.22
CA LEU A 685 -1.52 -55.38 35.76
C LEU A 685 -0.01 -55.09 35.98
N GLN A 686 0.63 -54.43 35.06
CA GLN A 686 2.06 -54.06 35.16
C GLN A 686 2.33 -53.09 36.31
N GLN A 687 1.40 -52.19 36.58
CA GLN A 687 1.50 -51.13 37.58
C GLN A 687 0.89 -51.53 38.95
N ASP A 688 0.34 -52.78 39.08
CA ASP A 688 -0.36 -53.28 40.28
C ASP A 688 -1.53 -52.36 40.71
N TYR A 689 -2.30 -51.81 39.75
CA TYR A 689 -3.46 -50.97 40.04
C TYR A 689 -4.65 -51.82 40.56
N PRO A 690 -5.36 -51.35 41.61
CA PRO A 690 -6.48 -52.09 42.16
C PRO A 690 -7.69 -52.19 41.20
N GLU A 691 -7.71 -51.41 40.12
CA GLU A 691 -8.82 -51.39 39.14
C GLU A 691 -8.78 -52.55 38.12
N VAL A 692 -7.79 -53.45 38.20
CA VAL A 692 -7.65 -54.63 37.33
C VAL A 692 -8.96 -55.44 37.30
N GLN A 693 -9.55 -55.70 38.48
CA GLN A 693 -10.80 -56.43 38.54
C GLN A 693 -11.98 -55.70 37.89
N LEU A 694 -12.08 -54.40 38.09
CA LEU A 694 -13.12 -53.60 37.46
C LEU A 694 -12.99 -53.58 35.93
N LEU A 695 -11.78 -53.49 35.41
CA LEU A 695 -11.50 -53.57 33.97
C LEU A 695 -11.90 -54.93 33.41
N LEU A 696 -11.53 -56.02 34.10
CA LEU A 696 -11.86 -57.36 33.68
C LEU A 696 -13.38 -57.59 33.65
N ASP A 697 -14.06 -57.17 34.73
CA ASP A 697 -15.51 -57.26 34.83
C ASP A 697 -16.24 -56.48 33.73
N SER A 698 -15.75 -55.30 33.42
CA SER A 698 -16.30 -54.46 32.35
C SER A 698 -16.18 -55.13 30.98
N VAL A 699 -15.04 -55.73 30.66
CA VAL A 699 -14.84 -56.40 29.38
C VAL A 699 -15.67 -57.71 29.28
N ILE A 700 -15.77 -58.44 30.37
CA ILE A 700 -16.62 -59.64 30.44
C ILE A 700 -18.11 -59.30 30.24
N ASP A 701 -18.59 -58.26 30.90
CA ASP A 701 -19.93 -57.75 30.70
C ASP A 701 -20.20 -57.30 29.24
N LEU A 702 -19.27 -56.59 28.62
CA LEU A 702 -19.38 -56.22 27.20
C LEU A 702 -19.52 -57.44 26.29
N TYR A 703 -18.74 -58.50 26.53
CA TYR A 703 -18.85 -59.72 25.74
C TYR A 703 -20.20 -60.38 25.95
N ARG A 704 -20.65 -60.57 27.23
CA ARG A 704 -21.93 -61.13 27.55
C ARG A 704 -23.10 -60.37 26.97
N LYS A 705 -23.05 -59.01 27.00
CA LYS A 705 -24.04 -58.15 26.38
C LYS A 705 -24.04 -58.30 24.84
N SER A 706 -22.89 -58.47 24.23
CA SER A 706 -22.79 -58.71 22.79
C SER A 706 -23.50 -60.02 22.36
N VAL A 707 -23.50 -61.02 23.22
CA VAL A 707 -24.24 -62.28 22.99
C VAL A 707 -25.75 -62.06 23.17
N ILE A 708 -26.14 -61.34 24.22
CA ILE A 708 -27.56 -61.02 24.52
C ILE A 708 -28.17 -60.18 23.40
N PHE A 709 -27.46 -59.20 22.89
CA PHE A 709 -27.88 -58.31 21.76
C PHE A 709 -27.86 -59.03 20.40
N GLY A 710 -27.45 -60.34 20.37
CA GLY A 710 -27.38 -61.11 19.13
C GLY A 710 -26.38 -60.58 18.11
N VAL A 711 -25.38 -59.91 18.60
CA VAL A 711 -24.35 -59.33 17.71
C VAL A 711 -23.62 -60.48 16.99
N ALA A 712 -23.42 -60.29 15.66
CA ALA A 712 -22.76 -61.30 14.81
C ALA A 712 -21.36 -61.66 15.33
N PHE A 713 -20.98 -62.91 15.17
CA PHE A 713 -19.70 -63.43 15.71
C PHE A 713 -18.48 -62.63 15.18
N ASN A 714 -18.47 -62.24 13.90
CA ASN A 714 -17.43 -61.44 13.29
C ASN A 714 -17.19 -60.06 13.97
N VAL A 715 -18.18 -59.58 14.73
CA VAL A 715 -18.07 -58.34 15.54
C VAL A 715 -17.58 -58.68 16.95
N ARG A 716 -18.12 -59.76 17.56
CA ARG A 716 -17.73 -60.19 18.90
C ARG A 716 -16.29 -60.68 18.99
N ILE A 717 -15.70 -61.05 17.84
CA ILE A 717 -14.33 -61.54 17.77
C ILE A 717 -13.31 -60.53 18.31
N TYR A 718 -13.57 -59.21 18.19
CA TYR A 718 -12.70 -58.18 18.75
C TYR A 718 -12.59 -58.24 20.26
N LEU A 719 -13.70 -58.47 20.96
CA LEU A 719 -13.70 -58.68 22.41
C LEU A 719 -12.97 -59.98 22.81
N LEU A 720 -13.15 -61.06 22.04
CA LEU A 720 -12.42 -62.29 22.28
C LEU A 720 -10.91 -62.11 22.03
N THR A 721 -10.52 -61.35 21.03
CA THR A 721 -9.12 -60.99 20.75
C THR A 721 -8.48 -60.27 21.93
N LEU A 722 -9.23 -59.40 22.62
CA LEU A 722 -8.77 -58.76 23.85
C LEU A 722 -8.50 -59.78 24.93
N PHE A 723 -9.49 -60.66 25.22
CA PHE A 723 -9.31 -61.69 26.25
C PHE A 723 -8.17 -62.67 25.98
N THR A 724 -8.00 -63.07 24.72
CA THR A 724 -6.87 -63.94 24.33
C THR A 724 -5.52 -63.25 24.48
N THR A 725 -5.47 -61.94 24.20
CA THR A 725 -4.25 -61.12 24.37
C THR A 725 -3.90 -60.97 25.87
N VAL A 726 -4.86 -60.57 26.69
CA VAL A 726 -4.65 -60.41 28.14
C VAL A 726 -4.35 -61.74 28.78
N GLY A 727 -5.10 -62.80 28.40
CA GLY A 727 -4.85 -64.16 28.88
C GLY A 727 -3.45 -64.64 28.57
N ALA A 728 -2.94 -64.41 27.35
CA ALA A 728 -1.58 -64.71 26.97
C ALA A 728 -0.56 -63.89 27.76
N PHE A 729 -0.79 -62.61 27.94
CA PHE A 729 0.06 -61.75 28.76
C PHE A 729 0.16 -62.26 30.20
N CYS A 730 -0.96 -62.65 30.83
CA CYS A 730 -0.97 -63.19 32.18
C CYS A 730 -0.17 -64.50 32.32
N GLN A 731 0.10 -65.23 31.24
CA GLN A 731 0.92 -66.45 31.30
C GLN A 731 2.45 -66.13 31.27
N THR A 732 2.86 -64.89 31.12
CA THR A 732 4.26 -64.49 31.03
C THR A 732 4.94 -64.33 32.38
N ASP A 733 4.16 -64.09 33.46
CA ASP A 733 4.68 -63.94 34.83
C ASP A 733 3.64 -64.49 35.85
N SER A 734 4.13 -65.24 36.78
CA SER A 734 3.29 -65.86 37.84
C SER A 734 2.56 -64.85 38.74
N LYS A 735 3.04 -63.64 38.85
CA LYS A 735 2.36 -62.58 39.62
C LYS A 735 0.98 -62.21 39.05
N TYR A 736 0.73 -62.52 37.77
CA TYR A 736 -0.54 -62.20 37.09
C TYR A 736 -1.49 -63.40 37.10
N ASN A 737 -1.13 -64.52 37.73
CA ASN A 737 -1.92 -65.77 37.79
C ASN A 737 -3.39 -65.56 38.25
N PRO A 738 -3.72 -64.75 39.27
CA PRO A 738 -5.11 -64.56 39.67
C PRO A 738 -6.01 -64.02 38.54
N THR A 739 -5.49 -62.97 37.79
CA THR A 739 -6.23 -62.46 36.63
C THR A 739 -6.19 -63.42 35.46
N GLY A 740 -5.06 -64.08 35.22
CA GLY A 740 -4.92 -65.10 34.21
C GLY A 740 -5.86 -66.27 34.38
N ASP A 741 -6.03 -66.75 35.59
CA ASP A 741 -6.98 -67.84 35.92
C ASP A 741 -8.44 -67.42 35.73
N ALA A 742 -8.78 -66.14 36.08
CA ALA A 742 -10.12 -65.59 35.83
C ALA A 742 -10.44 -65.53 34.33
N VAL A 743 -9.45 -65.03 33.53
CA VAL A 743 -9.58 -64.99 32.07
C VAL A 743 -9.70 -66.35 31.45
N ILE A 744 -8.89 -67.34 31.92
CA ILE A 744 -8.98 -68.74 31.44
C ILE A 744 -10.34 -69.32 31.79
N SER A 745 -10.81 -69.12 33.03
CA SER A 745 -12.15 -69.58 33.44
C SER A 745 -13.24 -69.05 32.53
N PHE A 746 -13.16 -67.75 32.20
CA PHE A 746 -14.13 -67.14 31.27
C PHE A 746 -13.97 -67.67 29.82
N LEU A 747 -12.77 -67.87 29.34
CA LEU A 747 -12.54 -68.39 27.99
C LEU A 747 -12.99 -69.81 27.83
N LYS A 748 -12.98 -70.63 28.90
CA LYS A 748 -13.51 -71.99 28.89
C LYS A 748 -15.05 -72.09 28.71
N GLU A 749 -15.76 -70.97 28.92
CA GLU A 749 -17.19 -70.88 28.61
C GLU A 749 -17.44 -70.70 27.09
N ILE A 750 -16.40 -70.48 26.29
CA ILE A 750 -16.47 -70.12 24.88
C ILE A 750 -16.01 -71.34 24.02
N PRO A 751 -16.63 -71.57 22.84
CA PRO A 751 -16.16 -72.59 21.92
C PRO A 751 -14.72 -72.42 21.48
N HIS A 752 -13.90 -73.50 21.47
CA HIS A 752 -12.48 -73.49 21.19
C HIS A 752 -12.17 -72.96 19.81
N ASP A 753 -12.98 -73.29 18.81
CA ASP A 753 -12.84 -72.80 17.44
C ASP A 753 -12.95 -71.25 17.34
N MET A 754 -13.79 -70.62 18.16
CA MET A 754 -13.92 -69.20 18.26
C MET A 754 -12.72 -68.56 18.92
N ILE A 755 -12.10 -69.17 19.89
CA ILE A 755 -10.91 -68.74 20.59
C ILE A 755 -9.70 -68.79 19.63
N ASP A 756 -9.56 -69.91 18.90
CA ASP A 756 -8.49 -70.05 17.90
C ASP A 756 -8.62 -69.00 16.81
N LEU A 757 -9.83 -68.74 16.33
CA LEU A 757 -10.05 -67.66 15.33
C LEU A 757 -9.70 -66.29 15.91
N ALA A 758 -10.04 -66.00 17.17
CA ALA A 758 -9.66 -64.70 17.79
C ALA A 758 -8.13 -64.54 17.92
N ILE A 759 -7.40 -65.60 18.22
CA ILE A 759 -5.94 -65.62 18.25
C ILE A 759 -5.36 -65.38 16.85
N ASP A 760 -5.94 -66.00 15.82
CA ASP A 760 -5.49 -65.82 14.44
C ASP A 760 -5.80 -64.43 13.88
N VAL A 761 -6.95 -63.82 14.21
CA VAL A 761 -7.28 -62.42 13.87
C VAL A 761 -6.23 -61.48 14.46
N ARG A 762 -5.90 -61.67 15.74
CA ARG A 762 -4.89 -60.86 16.42
C ARG A 762 -3.51 -60.95 15.74
N LYS A 763 -3.15 -62.15 15.32
CA LYS A 763 -1.89 -62.42 14.64
C LYS A 763 -1.80 -61.74 13.26
N ASN A 764 -2.91 -61.65 12.55
CA ASN A 764 -2.97 -61.07 11.20
C ASN A 764 -3.12 -59.57 11.20
N ASP A 765 -3.81 -58.98 12.19
CA ASP A 765 -4.05 -57.53 12.29
C ASP A 765 -2.81 -56.73 12.77
N TYR A 766 -1.84 -57.41 13.40
CA TYR A 766 -0.65 -56.79 13.95
C TYR A 766 0.63 -57.51 13.48
N ASP A 767 1.20 -57.08 12.37
CA ASP A 767 2.57 -57.41 11.89
C ASP A 767 3.66 -57.05 12.91
N GLY A 768 3.29 -56.42 14.04
CA GLY A 768 4.18 -55.91 15.07
C GLY A 768 4.41 -56.81 16.28
N TRP A 769 4.03 -58.08 16.23
CA TRP A 769 4.35 -59.01 17.32
C TRP A 769 5.82 -59.36 17.50
N ASP A 770 6.69 -58.89 16.57
CA ASP A 770 8.13 -59.08 16.62
C ASP A 770 8.90 -58.02 17.43
N ASN A 771 8.23 -57.00 17.97
CA ASN A 771 8.85 -56.03 18.87
C ASN A 771 9.06 -56.69 20.26
N ASP A 772 10.16 -56.38 20.94
CA ASP A 772 10.56 -56.97 22.23
C ASP A 772 9.50 -56.90 23.32
N GLU A 773 8.60 -55.91 23.29
CA GLU A 773 7.46 -55.77 24.20
C GLU A 773 6.39 -56.86 24.01
N PHE A 774 6.23 -57.39 22.81
CA PHE A 774 5.24 -58.40 22.43
C PHE A 774 5.83 -59.82 22.35
N GLY A 775 7.11 -60.00 22.39
CA GLY A 775 7.77 -61.31 22.37
C GLY A 775 7.31 -62.21 23.50
N ASN A 776 7.05 -61.64 24.67
CA ASN A 776 6.52 -62.35 25.83
C ASN A 776 5.07 -62.81 25.61
N ILE A 777 4.20 -62.00 24.96
CA ILE A 777 2.80 -62.38 24.71
C ILE A 777 2.74 -63.57 23.74
N LYS A 778 3.62 -63.69 22.79
CA LYS A 778 3.72 -64.82 21.83
C LYS A 778 3.98 -66.14 22.54
N ASN A 779 4.87 -66.10 23.52
CA ASN A 779 5.10 -67.30 24.37
C ASN A 779 3.91 -67.59 25.25
N GLY A 780 3.23 -66.57 25.78
CA GLY A 780 2.03 -66.72 26.60
C GLY A 780 0.85 -67.35 25.84
N VAL A 781 0.73 -67.10 24.53
CA VAL A 781 -0.34 -67.71 23.69
C VAL A 781 -0.23 -69.24 23.67
N ALA A 782 0.99 -69.78 23.55
CA ALA A 782 1.19 -71.24 23.57
C ALA A 782 0.80 -71.82 24.90
N ILE A 783 1.14 -71.21 26.04
CA ILE A 783 0.77 -71.64 27.39
C ILE A 783 -0.76 -71.55 27.59
N LEU A 784 -1.37 -70.44 27.14
CA LEU A 784 -2.79 -70.18 27.17
C LEU A 784 -3.56 -71.36 26.45
N LYS A 785 -3.14 -71.62 25.21
CA LYS A 785 -3.75 -72.76 24.44
C LYS A 785 -3.61 -74.08 25.17
N GLY A 786 -2.44 -74.34 25.78
CA GLY A 786 -2.25 -75.55 26.60
C GLY A 786 -3.21 -75.70 27.82
N LYS A 787 -3.42 -74.56 28.53
CA LYS A 787 -4.33 -74.44 29.65
C LYS A 787 -5.82 -74.49 29.30
N LEU A 788 -6.19 -74.08 28.12
CA LEU A 788 -7.55 -74.15 27.58
C LEU A 788 -7.90 -75.55 27.09
N ALA A 789 -6.89 -76.39 26.69
CA ALA A 789 -7.06 -77.73 26.24
C ALA A 789 -7.18 -78.75 27.39
N THR A 790 -6.74 -78.39 28.60
CA THR A 790 -6.92 -79.16 29.86
C THR A 790 -8.18 -78.70 30.63
#